data_7aade24b3b82c1c3fa985fe25ce3da7b
#
_entry.id   7aade24b3b82c1c3fa985fe25ce3da7b
#
_cell.length_a   1.000
_cell.length_b   1.000
_cell.length_c   1.000
_cell.angle_alpha   90.00
_cell.angle_beta   90.00
_cell.angle_gamma   90.00
#
_symmetry.space_group_name_H-M   'P 1'
#
loop_
_entity.id
_entity.type
_entity.pdbx_description
1 polymer ?
#
loop_
_entity_poly.entity_id
_entity_poly.type
_entity_poly.pdbx_seq_one_letter_code
_entity_poly.pdbx_strand_id
1 'polypeptide(L)'
;VIGKWLSACDRFQQSRWFKIIASVIVVALAGVLFISYSVASSKARDQAMAPIREAQSDMRRQAEEIENAAKAEGKTVSSEELTRPLDSMDATARVVEGIVNTQHSVAGVGVGLAIATGIALVVIWLGLGITYLGLIAICSLLLGSVWGLEKLSVLRGVLPIIMPPVVGVVALMASFTALMRLAGLLLGASNPVFSIARNVLTEAVRLRVSLVFIILLMFSLAALPLLLTQDQPLRYRVQAFLQYATGGSFLLIALLIVLFSVATVATEQRDKIIWQTITKPVAAWQYILGKWVGVGVLAAVLLGVASSGIFIFTEFLRRQPAQGESAAFVATDTSMLMSEDRLMLETQVLTSKKRVGLAPPDLDIDNLQKEIDARVQQEFDSAAIAMGDTPETIARNKQKFADEVRSGLLKSVEVSYRTIEAGDNRLFVFSNLQAARNSARPVILRYKIQSGGNMPDQMYRLSFYFHGSNDPPQVIETPLDQPQTIRLSHQLIDADGNLAITIFNADVQRGTGNPLAITFPPADGLELSYVSGSFTANFFRLMVVLWVKLLFLAMVGITASTFMSFPVASLVSIVTFWAAEGSGFLLKSLETFETETTDGKKLYLNQAIGAIAEGIGNTFKVYADLRPTARLVEGEALPWSTLLFGVFVLLAATLILYMIGVMIFRKRELAIYSGQ
;
A
#
# COMPACT_ATOMS: atom_id res chain seq x y z
N VAL A 1 -9.51 36.63 36.09
CA VAL A 1 -9.17 37.55 35.01
C VAL A 1 -8.91 36.76 33.71
N ILE A 2 -8.11 35.70 33.71
CA ILE A 2 -7.75 34.89 32.54
C ILE A 2 -8.99 34.24 31.87
N GLY A 3 -9.93 33.69 32.66
CA GLY A 3 -11.16 33.08 32.12
C GLY A 3 -12.10 34.05 31.41
N LYS A 4 -12.21 35.29 31.90
CA LYS A 4 -13.00 36.34 31.23
C LYS A 4 -12.35 36.82 29.93
N TRP A 5 -11.04 36.90 29.90
CA TRP A 5 -10.30 37.23 28.66
C TRP A 5 -10.42 36.13 27.61
N LEU A 6 -10.27 34.88 28.01
CA LEU A 6 -10.41 33.72 27.15
C LEU A 6 -11.84 33.64 26.56
N SER A 7 -12.89 33.92 27.37
CA SER A 7 -14.27 33.94 26.86
C SER A 7 -14.57 35.13 25.95
N ALA A 8 -13.85 36.24 26.10
CA ALA A 8 -13.95 37.37 25.18
C ALA A 8 -13.28 37.07 23.84
N CYS A 9 -12.10 36.42 23.84
CA CYS A 9 -11.43 35.95 22.62
C CYS A 9 -12.27 34.94 21.88
N ASP A 10 -12.92 34.01 22.59
CA ASP A 10 -13.82 33.02 21.97
C ASP A 10 -15.02 33.68 21.28
N ARG A 11 -15.67 34.63 21.93
CA ARG A 11 -16.77 35.42 21.35
C ARG A 11 -16.31 36.24 20.14
N PHE A 12 -15.11 36.82 20.18
CA PHE A 12 -14.55 37.60 19.08
C PHE A 12 -14.33 36.70 17.85
N GLN A 13 -13.66 35.53 18.01
CA GLN A 13 -13.38 34.62 16.89
C GLN A 13 -14.66 33.95 16.33
N GLN A 14 -15.74 33.88 17.09
CA GLN A 14 -17.02 33.38 16.62
C GLN A 14 -17.85 34.47 15.91
N SER A 15 -17.45 35.73 15.94
CA SER A 15 -18.14 36.81 15.24
C SER A 15 -18.10 36.60 13.72
N ARG A 16 -19.20 36.95 13.04
CA ARG A 16 -19.30 36.81 11.55
C ARG A 16 -18.20 37.61 10.85
N TRP A 17 -17.90 38.79 11.33
CA TRP A 17 -16.88 39.67 10.74
C TRP A 17 -15.48 39.05 10.85
N PHE A 18 -15.12 38.50 11.98
CA PHE A 18 -13.84 37.79 12.13
C PHE A 18 -13.74 36.59 11.18
N LYS A 19 -14.79 35.78 11.08
CA LYS A 19 -14.81 34.63 10.17
C LYS A 19 -14.64 35.04 8.73
N ILE A 20 -15.28 36.12 8.28
CA ILE A 20 -15.16 36.63 6.91
C ILE A 20 -13.73 37.14 6.66
N ILE A 21 -13.19 37.96 7.54
CA ILE A 21 -11.84 38.52 7.40
C ILE A 21 -10.78 37.39 7.41
N ALA A 22 -10.88 36.46 8.36
CA ALA A 22 -10.00 35.30 8.43
C ALA A 22 -10.08 34.43 7.18
N SER A 23 -11.29 34.20 6.65
CA SER A 23 -11.48 33.46 5.39
C SER A 23 -10.82 34.15 4.22
N VAL A 24 -10.97 35.47 4.09
CA VAL A 24 -10.34 36.26 3.02
C VAL A 24 -8.82 36.19 3.13
N ILE A 25 -8.27 36.32 4.34
CA ILE A 25 -6.82 36.20 4.57
C ILE A 25 -6.31 34.82 4.16
N VAL A 26 -6.98 33.74 4.57
CA VAL A 26 -6.56 32.38 4.25
C VAL A 26 -6.61 32.12 2.74
N VAL A 27 -7.67 32.56 2.07
CA VAL A 27 -7.80 32.42 0.61
C VAL A 27 -6.75 33.24 -0.13
N ALA A 28 -6.50 34.49 0.31
CA ALA A 28 -5.47 35.35 -0.27
C ALA A 28 -4.07 34.73 -0.07
N LEU A 29 -3.78 34.21 1.10
CA LEU A 29 -2.50 33.58 1.41
C LEU A 29 -2.29 32.29 0.60
N ALA A 30 -3.35 31.49 0.44
CA ALA A 30 -3.34 30.32 -0.42
C ALA A 30 -3.11 30.71 -1.91
N GLY A 31 -3.76 31.79 -2.36
CA GLY A 31 -3.56 32.33 -3.72
C GLY A 31 -2.11 32.77 -3.95
N VAL A 32 -1.53 33.51 -3.01
CA VAL A 32 -0.12 33.96 -3.08
C VAL A 32 0.83 32.75 -3.08
N LEU A 33 0.60 31.76 -2.21
CA LEU A 33 1.40 30.53 -2.18
C LEU A 33 1.29 29.74 -3.48
N PHE A 34 0.09 29.64 -4.04
CA PHE A 34 -0.14 28.96 -5.31
C PHE A 34 0.58 29.65 -6.47
N ILE A 35 0.47 30.98 -6.56
CA ILE A 35 1.14 31.76 -7.59
C ILE A 35 2.66 31.66 -7.45
N SER A 36 3.20 31.84 -6.23
CA SER A 36 4.63 31.75 -5.97
C SER A 36 5.18 30.36 -6.29
N TYR A 37 4.45 29.30 -5.93
CA TYR A 37 4.80 27.93 -6.28
C TYR A 37 4.72 27.68 -7.78
N SER A 38 3.68 28.17 -8.45
CA SER A 38 3.51 28.03 -9.90
C SER A 38 4.67 28.67 -10.67
N VAL A 39 5.08 29.88 -10.27
CA VAL A 39 6.23 30.57 -10.84
C VAL A 39 7.55 29.86 -10.54
N ALA A 40 7.75 29.39 -9.32
CA ALA A 40 8.94 28.64 -8.95
C ALA A 40 9.01 27.28 -9.68
N SER A 41 7.89 26.59 -9.77
CA SER A 41 7.76 25.30 -10.46
C SER A 41 8.00 25.43 -11.97
N SER A 42 7.48 26.48 -12.62
CA SER A 42 7.74 26.73 -14.04
C SER A 42 9.22 27.02 -14.30
N LYS A 43 9.86 27.86 -13.48
CA LYS A 43 11.31 28.14 -13.58
C LYS A 43 12.15 26.86 -13.37
N ALA A 44 11.83 26.08 -12.34
CA ALA A 44 12.53 24.82 -12.06
C ALA A 44 12.37 23.82 -13.20
N ARG A 45 11.17 23.74 -13.79
CA ARG A 45 10.91 22.90 -14.96
C ARG A 45 11.70 23.36 -16.18
N ASP A 46 11.71 24.65 -16.47
CA ASP A 46 12.46 25.20 -17.59
C ASP A 46 13.97 25.00 -17.43
N GLN A 47 14.48 25.15 -16.20
CA GLN A 47 15.87 24.85 -15.88
C GLN A 47 16.22 23.36 -16.03
N ALA A 48 15.32 22.46 -15.59
CA ALA A 48 15.50 21.02 -15.73
C ALA A 48 15.43 20.56 -17.21
N MET A 49 14.61 21.21 -18.02
CA MET A 49 14.44 20.88 -19.44
C MET A 49 15.44 21.58 -20.37
N ALA A 50 16.09 22.65 -19.92
CA ALA A 50 17.04 23.40 -20.75
C ALA A 50 18.16 22.53 -21.32
N PRO A 51 18.90 21.70 -20.54
CA PRO A 51 19.98 20.88 -21.07
C PRO A 51 19.49 19.79 -22.05
N ILE A 52 18.25 19.29 -21.86
CA ILE A 52 17.64 18.33 -22.80
C ILE A 52 17.34 18.98 -24.14
N ARG A 53 16.78 20.17 -24.11
CA ARG A 53 16.49 20.95 -25.35
C ARG A 53 17.76 21.33 -26.07
N GLU A 54 18.81 21.68 -25.32
CA GLU A 54 20.12 22.02 -25.90
C GLU A 54 20.76 20.79 -26.56
N ALA A 55 20.77 19.63 -25.87
CA ALA A 55 21.28 18.38 -26.43
C ALA A 55 20.46 17.92 -27.66
N GLN A 56 19.13 18.07 -27.65
CA GLN A 56 18.30 17.77 -28.81
C GLN A 56 18.65 18.69 -30.01
N SER A 57 18.88 19.98 -29.73
CA SER A 57 19.23 20.93 -30.79
C SER A 57 20.62 20.62 -31.38
N ASP A 58 21.57 20.24 -30.56
CA ASP A 58 22.93 19.90 -30.98
C ASP A 58 22.98 18.61 -31.80
N MET A 59 22.23 17.57 -31.37
CA MET A 59 22.13 16.32 -32.15
C MET A 59 21.42 16.55 -33.51
N ARG A 60 20.40 17.40 -33.58
CA ARG A 60 19.78 17.76 -34.86
C ARG A 60 20.73 18.48 -35.77
N ARG A 61 21.53 19.40 -35.23
CA ARG A 61 22.60 20.08 -36.02
C ARG A 61 23.64 19.09 -36.55
N GLN A 62 24.11 18.18 -35.69
CA GLN A 62 25.06 17.15 -36.09
C GLN A 62 24.48 16.20 -37.15
N ALA A 63 23.20 15.83 -37.03
CA ALA A 63 22.53 15.00 -38.02
C ALA A 63 22.40 15.74 -39.38
N GLU A 64 22.07 17.03 -39.35
CA GLU A 64 22.04 17.89 -40.55
C GLU A 64 23.43 18.07 -41.19
N GLU A 65 24.49 18.24 -40.38
CA GLU A 65 25.87 18.33 -40.86
C GLU A 65 26.35 17.02 -41.52
N ILE A 66 26.03 15.86 -40.91
CA ILE A 66 26.34 14.52 -41.46
C ILE A 66 25.57 14.30 -42.79
N GLU A 67 24.29 14.67 -42.84
CA GLU A 67 23.47 14.58 -44.06
C GLU A 67 24.03 15.48 -45.18
N ASN A 68 24.41 16.71 -44.85
CA ASN A 68 25.00 17.64 -45.83
C ASN A 68 26.38 17.19 -46.30
N ALA A 69 27.22 16.64 -45.40
CA ALA A 69 28.52 16.10 -45.78
C ALA A 69 28.38 14.85 -46.68
N ALA A 70 27.43 13.95 -46.38
CA ALA A 70 27.18 12.79 -47.20
C ALA A 70 26.63 13.14 -48.61
N LYS A 71 25.78 14.16 -48.69
CA LYS A 71 25.30 14.70 -49.97
C LYS A 71 26.43 15.29 -50.79
N ALA A 72 27.43 15.93 -50.17
CA ALA A 72 28.62 16.47 -50.85
C ALA A 72 29.57 15.36 -51.35
N GLU A 73 29.63 14.20 -50.71
CA GLU A 73 30.40 13.04 -51.11
C GLU A 73 29.67 12.09 -52.07
N GLY A 74 28.41 12.38 -52.43
CA GLY A 74 27.62 11.53 -53.31
C GLY A 74 27.21 10.16 -52.73
N LYS A 75 27.31 10.01 -51.40
CA LYS A 75 26.87 8.82 -50.66
C LYS A 75 25.45 9.02 -50.12
N THR A 76 24.59 8.03 -50.35
CA THR A 76 23.28 7.95 -49.67
C THR A 76 23.45 7.33 -48.32
N VAL A 77 23.35 8.12 -47.24
CA VAL A 77 23.23 7.60 -45.87
C VAL A 77 21.80 7.09 -45.69
N SER A 78 21.62 5.93 -45.15
CA SER A 78 20.27 5.41 -44.91
C SER A 78 19.54 6.30 -43.90
N SER A 79 18.36 6.71 -44.23
CA SER A 79 17.50 7.57 -43.36
C SER A 79 17.32 6.96 -41.98
N GLU A 80 17.38 5.61 -41.84
CA GLU A 80 17.23 4.87 -40.60
C GLU A 80 18.44 5.03 -39.63
N GLU A 81 19.66 5.18 -40.14
CA GLU A 81 20.86 5.38 -39.30
C GLU A 81 20.89 6.78 -38.65
N LEU A 82 20.33 7.76 -39.30
CA LEU A 82 20.23 9.15 -38.78
C LEU A 82 19.03 9.34 -37.84
N THR A 83 17.94 8.65 -38.07
CA THR A 83 16.71 8.80 -37.25
C THR A 83 16.70 8.02 -35.97
N ARG A 84 17.36 6.84 -35.91
CA ARG A 84 17.42 5.97 -34.69
C ARG A 84 17.93 6.70 -33.44
N PRO A 85 19.06 7.41 -33.43
CA PRO A 85 19.52 8.15 -32.25
C PRO A 85 18.59 9.28 -31.86
N LEU A 86 17.97 9.98 -32.84
CA LEU A 86 16.99 11.03 -32.58
C LEU A 86 15.69 10.49 -31.96
N ASP A 87 15.19 9.37 -32.48
CA ASP A 87 13.97 8.74 -31.96
C ASP A 87 14.17 8.20 -30.52
N SER A 88 15.33 7.63 -30.23
CA SER A 88 15.68 7.16 -28.87
C SER A 88 15.79 8.32 -27.88
N MET A 89 16.32 9.43 -28.32
CA MET A 89 16.44 10.64 -27.50
C MET A 89 15.09 11.34 -27.31
N ASP A 90 14.25 11.40 -28.34
CA ASP A 90 12.90 11.93 -28.23
C ASP A 90 12.01 11.05 -27.33
N ALA A 91 12.22 9.72 -27.30
CA ALA A 91 11.57 8.84 -26.35
C ALA A 91 12.04 9.09 -24.91
N THR A 92 13.35 9.28 -24.71
CA THR A 92 13.94 9.60 -23.41
C THR A 92 13.47 10.97 -22.92
N ALA A 93 13.46 11.97 -23.80
CA ALA A 93 12.97 13.32 -23.50
C ALA A 93 11.51 13.29 -23.05
N ARG A 94 10.64 12.53 -23.70
CA ARG A 94 9.23 12.36 -23.30
C ARG A 94 9.07 11.70 -21.93
N VAL A 95 9.89 10.70 -21.60
CA VAL A 95 9.89 10.08 -20.28
C VAL A 95 10.32 11.07 -19.21
N VAL A 96 11.41 11.78 -19.43
CA VAL A 96 11.91 12.79 -18.49
C VAL A 96 10.92 13.94 -18.35
N GLU A 97 10.34 14.41 -19.45
CA GLU A 97 9.28 15.43 -19.41
C GLU A 97 8.07 14.95 -18.60
N GLY A 98 7.65 13.71 -18.78
CA GLY A 98 6.57 13.10 -17.98
C GLY A 98 6.90 13.08 -16.49
N ILE A 99 8.13 12.75 -16.14
CA ILE A 99 8.59 12.69 -14.73
C ILE A 99 8.74 14.10 -14.16
N VAL A 100 9.36 15.01 -14.88
CA VAL A 100 9.51 16.43 -14.48
C VAL A 100 8.13 17.08 -14.31
N ASN A 101 7.20 16.83 -15.20
CA ASN A 101 5.81 17.30 -15.10
C ASN A 101 5.08 16.70 -13.89
N THR A 102 5.36 15.43 -13.54
CA THR A 102 4.78 14.80 -12.35
C THR A 102 5.39 15.37 -11.07
N GLN A 103 6.70 15.57 -11.05
CA GLN A 103 7.45 16.08 -9.90
C GLN A 103 7.14 17.55 -9.60
N HIS A 104 6.95 18.36 -10.64
CA HIS A 104 6.60 19.79 -10.55
C HIS A 104 5.13 20.04 -10.89
N SER A 105 4.27 19.06 -10.64
CA SER A 105 2.83 19.15 -10.92
C SER A 105 2.18 20.26 -10.11
N VAL A 106 1.90 21.38 -10.78
CA VAL A 106 1.15 22.52 -10.22
C VAL A 106 -0.26 22.05 -9.80
N ALA A 107 -0.84 21.09 -10.54
CA ALA A 107 -2.15 20.53 -10.23
C ALA A 107 -2.17 19.78 -8.89
N GLY A 108 -1.16 18.96 -8.58
CA GLY A 108 -1.08 18.22 -7.31
C GLY A 108 -0.97 19.15 -6.10
N VAL A 109 -0.13 20.18 -6.20
CA VAL A 109 0.01 21.19 -5.14
C VAL A 109 -1.24 22.07 -5.06
N GLY A 110 -1.84 22.42 -6.21
CA GLY A 110 -3.11 23.14 -6.25
C GLY A 110 -4.24 22.40 -5.54
N VAL A 111 -4.39 21.10 -5.78
CA VAL A 111 -5.36 20.25 -5.08
C VAL A 111 -5.04 20.17 -3.58
N GLY A 112 -3.77 19.95 -3.22
CA GLY A 112 -3.36 19.92 -1.80
C GLY A 112 -3.63 21.25 -1.09
N LEU A 113 -3.33 22.37 -1.75
CA LEU A 113 -3.59 23.71 -1.23
C LEU A 113 -5.10 24.01 -1.15
N ALA A 114 -5.89 23.58 -2.12
CA ALA A 114 -7.35 23.72 -2.11
C ALA A 114 -7.98 22.92 -0.97
N ILE A 115 -7.51 21.68 -0.75
CA ILE A 115 -7.93 20.85 0.38
C ILE A 115 -7.55 21.51 1.70
N ALA A 116 -6.29 21.97 1.85
CA ALA A 116 -5.82 22.66 3.05
C ALA A 116 -6.61 23.96 3.32
N THR A 117 -6.87 24.73 2.27
CA THR A 117 -7.70 25.94 2.34
C THR A 117 -9.13 25.59 2.72
N GLY A 118 -9.72 24.55 2.12
CA GLY A 118 -11.03 24.05 2.45
C GLY A 118 -11.13 23.62 3.92
N ILE A 119 -10.16 22.89 4.42
CA ILE A 119 -10.06 22.49 5.83
C ILE A 119 -9.95 23.73 6.72
N ALA A 120 -9.09 24.70 6.38
CA ALA A 120 -8.93 25.94 7.13
C ALA A 120 -10.24 26.76 7.18
N LEU A 121 -10.96 26.87 6.07
CA LEU A 121 -12.28 27.51 6.00
C LEU A 121 -13.30 26.79 6.87
N VAL A 122 -13.35 25.46 6.77
CA VAL A 122 -14.21 24.63 7.62
C VAL A 122 -13.88 24.87 9.10
N VAL A 123 -12.61 24.88 9.48
CA VAL A 123 -12.16 25.18 10.85
C VAL A 123 -12.59 26.55 11.31
N ILE A 124 -12.46 27.58 10.48
CA ILE A 124 -12.89 28.96 10.79
C ILE A 124 -14.40 29.03 11.03
N TRP A 125 -15.19 28.39 10.15
CA TRP A 125 -16.66 28.46 10.24
C TRP A 125 -17.26 27.56 11.32
N LEU A 126 -16.60 26.42 11.60
CA LEU A 126 -16.98 25.54 12.71
C LEU A 126 -16.76 26.17 14.09
N GLY A 127 -15.88 27.15 14.20
CA GLY A 127 -15.55 27.81 15.47
C GLY A 127 -14.94 26.84 16.46
N LEU A 128 -13.63 26.58 16.33
CA LEU A 128 -12.88 25.68 17.24
C LEU A 128 -12.67 26.26 18.65
N GLY A 129 -13.23 27.44 18.92
CA GLY A 129 -13.08 28.11 20.21
C GLY A 129 -11.63 28.61 20.42
N ILE A 130 -11.23 28.70 21.68
CA ILE A 130 -9.91 29.19 22.09
C ILE A 130 -8.77 28.31 21.52
N THR A 131 -9.03 27.03 21.27
CA THR A 131 -8.09 26.07 20.70
C THR A 131 -7.54 26.51 19.35
N TYR A 132 -8.36 27.18 18.56
CA TYR A 132 -7.99 27.72 17.25
C TYR A 132 -6.96 28.88 17.35
N LEU A 133 -7.24 29.89 18.18
CA LEU A 133 -6.28 30.98 18.47
C LEU A 133 -5.05 30.47 19.20
N GLY A 134 -5.21 29.50 20.09
CA GLY A 134 -4.11 28.83 20.79
C GLY A 134 -3.18 28.11 19.81
N LEU A 135 -3.71 27.37 18.83
CA LEU A 135 -2.93 26.71 17.78
C LEU A 135 -2.16 27.73 16.92
N ILE A 136 -2.81 28.82 16.48
CA ILE A 136 -2.15 29.88 15.72
C ILE A 136 -1.04 30.52 16.56
N ALA A 137 -1.31 30.81 17.83
CA ALA A 137 -0.32 31.42 18.74
C ALA A 137 0.88 30.48 18.95
N ILE A 138 0.65 29.18 19.16
CA ILE A 138 1.71 28.16 19.31
C ILE A 138 2.50 28.03 18.01
N CYS A 139 1.84 27.93 16.84
CA CYS A 139 2.50 27.88 15.54
C CYS A 139 3.33 29.15 15.28
N SER A 140 2.78 30.33 15.60
CA SER A 140 3.48 31.61 15.40
C SER A 140 4.67 31.76 16.35
N LEU A 141 4.52 31.32 17.61
CA LEU A 141 5.62 31.28 18.61
C LEU A 141 6.71 30.30 18.16
N LEU A 142 6.35 29.11 17.68
CA LEU A 142 7.30 28.12 17.19
C LEU A 142 8.03 28.65 15.95
N LEU A 143 7.31 29.16 14.96
CA LEU A 143 7.90 29.74 13.75
C LEU A 143 8.77 30.97 14.08
N GLY A 144 8.31 31.83 14.98
CA GLY A 144 9.04 33.02 15.43
C GLY A 144 10.28 32.70 16.28
N SER A 145 10.19 31.70 17.15
CA SER A 145 11.33 31.23 17.94
C SER A 145 12.39 30.58 17.04
N VAL A 146 11.97 29.84 16.03
CA VAL A 146 12.86 29.24 15.04
C VAL A 146 13.56 30.32 14.24
N TRP A 147 12.82 31.26 13.69
CA TRP A 147 13.39 32.36 12.90
C TRP A 147 14.34 33.24 13.76
N GLY A 148 14.00 33.46 15.04
CA GLY A 148 14.85 34.15 16.00
C GLY A 148 16.11 33.37 16.39
N LEU A 149 15.97 32.03 16.58
CA LEU A 149 17.06 31.13 16.96
C LEU A 149 17.99 30.80 15.78
N GLU A 150 17.49 30.87 14.53
CA GLU A 150 18.30 30.73 13.34
C GLU A 150 19.33 31.85 13.19
N LYS A 151 19.03 33.03 13.72
CA LYS A 151 19.97 34.13 13.84
C LYS A 151 21.01 33.97 14.96
N LEU A 152 20.72 33.12 15.96
CA LEU A 152 21.65 32.79 17.06
C LEU A 152 22.46 31.54 16.62
N SER A 153 23.74 31.71 16.33
CA SER A 153 24.67 30.71 15.75
C SER A 153 24.81 29.40 16.54
N VAL A 154 24.28 29.31 17.76
CA VAL A 154 24.43 28.15 18.66
C VAL A 154 23.53 26.97 18.31
N LEU A 155 22.43 27.18 17.58
CA LEU A 155 21.41 26.14 17.29
C LEU A 155 21.28 25.76 15.82
N ARG A 156 22.16 26.27 14.94
CA ARG A 156 22.11 26.01 13.48
C ARG A 156 22.13 24.52 13.09
N GLY A 157 22.71 23.64 13.92
CA GLY A 157 22.78 22.20 13.65
C GLY A 157 21.59 21.39 14.18
N VAL A 158 20.92 21.86 15.23
CA VAL A 158 19.86 21.09 15.94
C VAL A 158 18.46 21.47 15.45
N LEU A 159 18.30 22.71 15.02
CA LEU A 159 17.02 23.28 14.63
C LEU A 159 16.36 22.56 13.43
N PRO A 160 17.07 22.23 12.34
CA PRO A 160 16.51 21.51 11.20
C PRO A 160 16.02 20.09 11.56
N ILE A 161 16.56 19.51 12.64
CA ILE A 161 16.20 18.15 13.09
C ILE A 161 14.91 18.19 13.92
N ILE A 162 14.75 19.17 14.81
CA ILE A 162 13.61 19.24 15.74
C ILE A 162 12.35 19.84 15.07
N MET A 163 12.53 20.72 14.11
CA MET A 163 11.43 21.45 13.48
C MET A 163 10.38 20.59 12.77
N PRO A 164 10.76 19.66 11.88
CA PRO A 164 9.77 18.86 11.17
C PRO A 164 8.84 18.08 12.10
N PRO A 165 9.33 17.38 13.17
CA PRO A 165 8.43 16.66 14.07
C PRO A 165 7.52 17.60 14.88
N VAL A 166 7.99 18.76 15.31
CA VAL A 166 7.15 19.71 16.07
C VAL A 166 6.03 20.27 15.19
N VAL A 167 6.35 20.69 13.96
CA VAL A 167 5.35 21.13 12.98
C VAL A 167 4.39 19.99 12.64
N GLY A 168 4.90 18.78 12.50
CA GLY A 168 4.12 17.58 12.29
C GLY A 168 3.09 17.33 13.39
N VAL A 169 3.49 17.37 14.66
CA VAL A 169 2.57 17.20 15.80
C VAL A 169 1.47 18.27 15.79
N VAL A 170 1.84 19.53 15.57
CA VAL A 170 0.87 20.64 15.55
C VAL A 170 -0.12 20.48 14.40
N ALA A 171 0.35 20.11 13.20
CA ALA A 171 -0.49 19.87 12.03
C ALA A 171 -1.45 18.68 12.24
N LEU A 172 -0.96 17.59 12.83
CA LEU A 172 -1.77 16.41 13.15
C LEU A 172 -2.83 16.72 14.21
N MET A 173 -2.49 17.49 15.26
CA MET A 173 -3.45 17.94 16.27
C MET A 173 -4.52 18.85 15.68
N ALA A 174 -4.15 19.77 14.79
CA ALA A 174 -5.10 20.63 14.09
C ALA A 174 -6.04 19.81 13.21
N SER A 175 -5.51 18.88 12.44
CA SER A 175 -6.27 17.95 11.59
C SER A 175 -7.25 17.13 12.44
N PHE A 176 -6.79 16.54 13.55
CA PHE A 176 -7.65 15.78 14.46
C PHE A 176 -8.80 16.61 15.01
N THR A 177 -8.51 17.82 15.49
CA THR A 177 -9.53 18.71 16.05
C THR A 177 -10.57 19.11 14.98
N ALA A 178 -10.10 19.42 13.78
CA ALA A 178 -10.97 19.77 12.65
C ALA A 178 -11.88 18.60 12.25
N LEU A 179 -11.30 17.41 12.07
CA LEU A 179 -12.05 16.22 11.67
C LEU A 179 -13.05 15.77 12.76
N MET A 180 -12.68 15.86 14.05
CA MET A 180 -13.60 15.55 15.16
C MET A 180 -14.78 16.52 15.21
N ARG A 181 -14.55 17.82 14.94
CA ARG A 181 -15.64 18.81 14.85
C ARG A 181 -16.55 18.53 13.66
N LEU A 182 -15.96 18.26 12.50
CA LEU A 182 -16.70 17.89 11.29
C LEU A 182 -17.56 16.64 11.53
N ALA A 183 -16.99 15.60 12.13
CA ALA A 183 -17.70 14.37 12.48
C ALA A 183 -18.86 14.65 13.45
N GLY A 184 -18.65 15.49 14.46
CA GLY A 184 -19.68 15.92 15.40
C GLY A 184 -20.84 16.69 14.73
N LEU A 185 -20.58 17.46 13.68
CA LEU A 185 -21.60 18.13 12.88
C LEU A 185 -22.38 17.17 11.97
N LEU A 186 -21.67 16.28 11.27
CA LEU A 186 -22.31 15.27 10.41
C LEU A 186 -23.25 14.35 11.19
N LEU A 187 -22.91 14.07 12.46
CA LEU A 187 -23.73 13.29 13.39
C LEU A 187 -24.79 14.14 14.14
N GLY A 188 -24.97 15.41 13.77
CA GLY A 188 -25.91 16.33 14.42
C GLY A 188 -27.40 16.13 14.06
N ALA A 189 -27.75 15.11 13.26
CA ALA A 189 -29.12 14.82 12.88
C ALA A 189 -29.95 14.28 14.06
N SER A 190 -31.27 14.51 14.01
CA SER A 190 -32.25 14.12 15.05
C SER A 190 -32.52 12.60 15.16
N ASN A 191 -31.83 11.79 14.33
CA ASN A 191 -31.97 10.33 14.33
C ASN A 191 -31.31 9.72 15.58
N PRO A 192 -31.94 8.76 16.29
CA PRO A 192 -31.39 8.11 17.47
C PRO A 192 -30.00 7.47 17.23
N VAL A 193 -29.78 6.86 16.06
CA VAL A 193 -28.50 6.24 15.67
C VAL A 193 -27.37 7.27 15.67
N PHE A 194 -27.57 8.42 15.04
CA PHE A 194 -26.57 9.49 15.00
C PHE A 194 -26.34 10.16 16.35
N SER A 195 -27.38 10.26 17.17
CA SER A 195 -27.25 10.78 18.54
C SER A 195 -26.37 9.86 19.40
N ILE A 196 -26.55 8.53 19.30
CA ILE A 196 -25.73 7.55 19.98
C ILE A 196 -24.28 7.60 19.44
N ALA A 197 -24.10 7.67 18.11
CA ALA A 197 -22.80 7.77 17.49
C ALA A 197 -22.04 9.04 17.93
N ARG A 198 -22.73 10.17 18.07
CA ARG A 198 -22.15 11.41 18.60
C ARG A 198 -21.70 11.27 20.06
N ASN A 199 -22.47 10.55 20.89
CA ASN A 199 -22.08 10.27 22.27
C ASN A 199 -20.81 9.43 22.32
N VAL A 200 -20.68 8.43 21.45
CA VAL A 200 -19.44 7.61 21.31
C VAL A 200 -18.23 8.48 21.00
N LEU A 201 -18.35 9.44 20.08
CA LEU A 201 -17.23 10.37 19.79
C LEU A 201 -16.85 11.24 20.99
N THR A 202 -17.82 11.72 21.73
CA THR A 202 -17.54 12.53 22.94
C THR A 202 -16.91 11.68 24.04
N GLU A 203 -17.33 10.43 24.17
CA GLU A 203 -16.75 9.45 25.10
C GLU A 203 -15.29 9.12 24.72
N ALA A 204 -14.98 8.96 23.43
CA ALA A 204 -13.64 8.68 22.96
C ALA A 204 -12.59 9.72 23.40
N VAL A 205 -12.97 10.99 23.42
CA VAL A 205 -12.08 12.09 23.88
C VAL A 205 -11.97 12.14 25.41
N ARG A 206 -12.99 11.64 26.13
CA ARG A 206 -13.02 11.65 27.61
C ARG A 206 -12.27 10.46 28.23
N LEU A 207 -12.22 9.33 27.54
CA LEU A 207 -11.55 8.13 28.03
C LEU A 207 -10.04 8.32 28.00
N ARG A 208 -9.38 8.18 29.17
CA ARG A 208 -7.93 8.34 29.31
C ARG A 208 -7.14 7.40 28.41
N VAL A 209 -7.63 6.17 28.22
CA VAL A 209 -6.98 5.16 27.36
C VAL A 209 -6.95 5.63 25.91
N SER A 210 -8.09 6.10 25.39
CA SER A 210 -8.16 6.61 24.00
C SER A 210 -7.22 7.80 23.79
N LEU A 211 -7.15 8.70 24.78
CA LEU A 211 -6.28 9.88 24.71
C LEU A 211 -4.79 9.48 24.63
N VAL A 212 -4.36 8.46 25.40
CA VAL A 212 -2.99 7.95 25.34
C VAL A 212 -2.66 7.41 23.94
N PHE A 213 -3.56 6.61 23.34
CA PHE A 213 -3.34 6.08 21.99
C PHE A 213 -3.31 7.18 20.92
N ILE A 214 -4.17 8.19 21.03
CA ILE A 214 -4.19 9.34 20.10
C ILE A 214 -2.90 10.13 20.19
N ILE A 215 -2.41 10.41 21.40
CA ILE A 215 -1.14 11.09 21.61
C ILE A 215 0.00 10.24 21.05
N LEU A 216 0.03 8.96 21.38
CA LEU A 216 1.06 8.03 20.89
C LEU A 216 1.10 7.97 19.36
N LEU A 217 -0.07 7.92 18.70
CA LEU A 217 -0.18 7.94 17.24
C LEU A 217 0.42 9.22 16.65
N MET A 218 0.09 10.38 17.21
CA MET A 218 0.59 11.66 16.71
C MET A 218 2.11 11.81 16.91
N PHE A 219 2.62 11.40 18.07
CA PHE A 219 4.05 11.45 18.35
C PHE A 219 4.84 10.43 17.53
N SER A 220 4.34 9.20 17.38
CA SER A 220 5.02 8.17 16.59
C SER A 220 5.14 8.58 15.12
N LEU A 221 4.06 9.11 14.53
CA LEU A 221 4.07 9.61 13.16
C LEU A 221 5.03 10.79 12.96
N ALA A 222 5.03 11.74 13.87
CA ALA A 222 5.90 12.92 13.80
C ALA A 222 7.37 12.61 14.07
N ALA A 223 7.66 11.58 14.88
CA ALA A 223 9.02 11.17 15.21
C ALA A 223 9.63 10.20 14.17
N LEU A 224 8.78 9.47 13.41
CA LEU A 224 9.24 8.46 12.46
C LEU A 224 10.29 8.97 11.47
N PRO A 225 10.19 10.18 10.91
CA PRO A 225 11.20 10.73 10.01
C PRO A 225 12.59 10.85 10.60
N LEU A 226 12.70 11.04 11.92
CA LEU A 226 13.99 11.11 12.62
C LEU A 226 14.70 9.76 12.70
N LEU A 227 13.94 8.67 12.60
CA LEU A 227 14.46 7.31 12.68
C LEU A 227 14.99 6.81 11.31
N LEU A 228 14.70 7.56 10.23
CA LEU A 228 15.17 7.18 8.89
C LEU A 228 16.64 7.56 8.72
N THR A 229 17.47 6.58 8.42
CA THR A 229 18.89 6.77 8.15
C THR A 229 19.10 7.58 6.86
N GLN A 230 19.87 8.66 6.94
CA GLN A 230 20.08 9.56 5.80
C GLN A 230 21.04 8.95 4.73
N ASP A 231 21.82 7.96 5.11
CA ASP A 231 22.84 7.32 4.25
C ASP A 231 22.24 6.37 3.21
N GLN A 232 20.96 6.00 3.39
CA GLN A 232 20.29 5.09 2.46
C GLN A 232 19.74 5.84 1.22
N PRO A 233 19.71 5.18 0.04
CA PRO A 233 19.01 5.68 -1.14
C PRO A 233 17.59 6.16 -0.84
N LEU A 234 17.16 7.25 -1.48
CA LEU A 234 15.87 7.88 -1.21
C LEU A 234 14.69 6.92 -1.37
N ARG A 235 14.75 6.01 -2.35
CA ARG A 235 13.73 4.96 -2.57
C ARG A 235 13.50 4.10 -1.32
N TYR A 236 14.56 3.64 -0.66
CA TYR A 236 14.45 2.81 0.54
C TYR A 236 13.94 3.59 1.75
N ARG A 237 14.36 4.86 1.86
CA ARG A 237 13.86 5.77 2.92
C ARG A 237 12.35 5.97 2.80
N VAL A 238 11.85 6.20 1.58
CA VAL A 238 10.42 6.36 1.31
C VAL A 238 9.65 5.06 1.54
N GLN A 239 10.19 3.92 1.10
CA GLN A 239 9.58 2.61 1.35
C GLN A 239 9.49 2.30 2.85
N ALA A 240 10.59 2.47 3.58
CA ALA A 240 10.62 2.27 5.04
C ALA A 240 9.64 3.20 5.75
N PHE A 241 9.60 4.49 5.36
CA PHE A 241 8.62 5.42 5.89
C PHE A 241 7.19 4.96 5.64
N LEU A 242 6.83 4.63 4.41
CA LEU A 242 5.48 4.16 4.07
C LEU A 242 5.11 2.89 4.85
N GLN A 243 6.04 1.96 4.99
CA GLN A 243 5.82 0.70 5.72
C GLN A 243 5.54 0.95 7.20
N TYR A 244 6.45 1.66 7.88
CA TYR A 244 6.33 1.90 9.31
C TYR A 244 5.21 2.90 9.64
N ALA A 245 5.04 3.96 8.86
CA ALA A 245 4.00 4.94 9.07
C ALA A 245 2.61 4.35 8.86
N THR A 246 2.37 3.63 7.75
CA THR A 246 1.06 3.03 7.46
C THR A 246 0.78 1.83 8.37
N GLY A 247 1.74 0.90 8.49
CA GLY A 247 1.57 -0.30 9.31
C GLY A 247 1.47 0.01 10.80
N GLY A 248 2.37 0.87 11.31
CA GLY A 248 2.38 1.30 12.71
C GLY A 248 1.13 2.10 13.08
N SER A 249 0.70 3.03 12.23
CA SER A 249 -0.55 3.78 12.45
C SER A 249 -1.76 2.87 12.45
N PHE A 250 -1.84 1.94 11.49
CA PHE A 250 -2.93 0.97 11.44
C PHE A 250 -2.97 0.11 12.71
N LEU A 251 -1.82 -0.39 13.17
CA LEU A 251 -1.72 -1.20 14.39
C LEU A 251 -2.23 -0.42 15.62
N LEU A 252 -1.76 0.82 15.80
CA LEU A 252 -2.17 1.64 16.94
C LEU A 252 -3.66 1.98 16.88
N ILE A 253 -4.17 2.33 15.70
CA ILE A 253 -5.59 2.63 15.51
C ILE A 253 -6.42 1.35 15.73
N ALA A 254 -6.00 0.20 15.21
CA ALA A 254 -6.71 -1.06 15.37
C ALA A 254 -6.81 -1.48 16.85
N LEU A 255 -5.72 -1.41 17.60
CA LEU A 255 -5.72 -1.67 19.04
C LEU A 255 -6.63 -0.71 19.80
N LEU A 256 -6.58 0.58 19.49
CA LEU A 256 -7.50 1.54 20.07
C LEU A 256 -8.95 1.23 19.76
N ILE A 257 -9.27 0.96 18.48
CA ILE A 257 -10.65 0.68 18.05
C ILE A 257 -11.18 -0.61 18.68
N VAL A 258 -10.35 -1.66 18.77
CA VAL A 258 -10.71 -2.90 19.44
C VAL A 258 -11.02 -2.67 20.92
N LEU A 259 -10.12 -2.03 21.66
CA LEU A 259 -10.34 -1.74 23.08
C LEU A 259 -11.51 -0.78 23.32
N PHE A 260 -11.61 0.27 22.50
CA PHE A 260 -12.67 1.25 22.61
C PHE A 260 -14.05 0.71 22.24
N SER A 261 -14.13 -0.17 21.22
CA SER A 261 -15.39 -0.82 20.83
C SER A 261 -15.96 -1.69 21.95
N VAL A 262 -15.09 -2.40 22.68
CA VAL A 262 -15.48 -3.17 23.86
C VAL A 262 -15.84 -2.24 25.01
N ALA A 263 -15.01 -1.21 25.26
CA ALA A 263 -15.21 -0.29 26.39
C ALA A 263 -16.55 0.44 26.30
N THR A 264 -16.93 0.96 25.13
CA THR A 264 -18.15 1.78 24.96
C THR A 264 -19.46 1.04 25.26
N VAL A 265 -19.47 -0.32 25.23
CA VAL A 265 -20.63 -1.14 25.61
C VAL A 265 -20.47 -1.68 27.01
N ALA A 266 -19.31 -2.26 27.34
CA ALA A 266 -19.07 -2.92 28.62
C ALA A 266 -19.09 -1.95 29.80
N THR A 267 -18.62 -0.70 29.64
CA THR A 267 -18.67 0.34 30.70
C THR A 267 -20.11 0.78 30.97
N GLU A 268 -20.92 0.99 29.94
CA GLU A 268 -22.34 1.34 30.10
C GLU A 268 -23.13 0.22 30.79
N GLN A 269 -22.81 -1.04 30.53
CA GLN A 269 -23.42 -2.19 31.23
C GLN A 269 -23.00 -2.23 32.69
N ARG A 270 -21.69 -2.07 32.98
CA ARG A 270 -21.16 -2.12 34.34
C ARG A 270 -21.70 -0.98 35.21
N ASP A 271 -21.73 0.24 34.66
CA ASP A 271 -22.14 1.44 35.37
C ASP A 271 -23.67 1.63 35.34
N LYS A 272 -24.42 0.65 34.83
CA LYS A 272 -25.90 0.62 34.74
C LYS A 272 -26.49 1.80 33.95
N ILE A 273 -25.69 2.53 33.18
CA ILE A 273 -26.11 3.66 32.32
C ILE A 273 -27.06 3.16 31.20
N ILE A 274 -26.93 1.90 30.85
CA ILE A 274 -27.78 1.23 29.87
C ILE A 274 -29.28 1.33 30.23
N TRP A 275 -29.62 1.36 31.55
CA TRP A 275 -30.99 1.52 32.02
C TRP A 275 -31.59 2.88 31.62
N GLN A 276 -30.79 3.95 31.62
CA GLN A 276 -31.26 5.27 31.17
C GLN A 276 -31.48 5.32 29.66
N THR A 277 -30.80 4.45 28.88
CA THR A 277 -30.99 4.34 27.44
C THR A 277 -32.19 3.50 27.09
N ILE A 278 -32.45 2.44 27.86
CA ILE A 278 -33.63 1.54 27.66
C ILE A 278 -34.95 2.24 28.04
N THR A 279 -34.93 3.18 28.96
CA THR A 279 -36.15 3.99 29.29
C THR A 279 -36.58 4.93 28.16
N LYS A 280 -35.69 5.18 27.18
CA LYS A 280 -36.02 5.92 25.96
C LYS A 280 -36.52 4.96 24.87
N PRO A 281 -37.36 5.39 23.92
CA PRO A 281 -37.83 4.53 22.82
C PRO A 281 -36.74 4.28 21.79
N VAL A 282 -35.65 3.62 22.18
CA VAL A 282 -34.52 3.23 21.33
C VAL A 282 -34.50 1.71 21.20
N ALA A 283 -34.64 1.22 19.97
CA ALA A 283 -34.61 -0.21 19.72
C ALA A 283 -33.17 -0.76 19.82
N ALA A 284 -33.04 -2.03 20.22
CA ALA A 284 -31.75 -2.71 20.35
C ALA A 284 -30.84 -2.59 19.10
N TRP A 285 -31.45 -2.69 17.93
CA TRP A 285 -30.71 -2.53 16.65
C TRP A 285 -30.18 -1.11 16.46
N GLN A 286 -30.91 -0.08 16.87
CA GLN A 286 -30.47 1.32 16.79
C GLN A 286 -29.30 1.59 17.74
N TYR A 287 -29.33 0.98 18.93
CA TYR A 287 -28.26 1.10 19.91
C TYR A 287 -26.94 0.52 19.37
N ILE A 288 -26.94 -0.74 18.93
CA ILE A 288 -25.74 -1.39 18.41
C ILE A 288 -25.24 -0.71 17.14
N LEU A 289 -26.16 -0.36 16.21
CA LEU A 289 -25.79 0.37 14.99
C LEU A 289 -25.18 1.74 15.32
N GLY A 290 -25.78 2.47 16.28
CA GLY A 290 -25.26 3.77 16.71
C GLY A 290 -23.87 3.68 17.32
N LYS A 291 -23.61 2.67 18.15
CA LYS A 291 -22.27 2.39 18.69
C LYS A 291 -21.26 2.09 17.58
N TRP A 292 -21.62 1.19 16.65
CA TRP A 292 -20.78 0.84 15.53
C TRP A 292 -20.46 2.03 14.60
N VAL A 293 -21.48 2.81 14.24
CA VAL A 293 -21.28 4.02 13.43
C VAL A 293 -20.37 5.01 14.15
N GLY A 294 -20.57 5.22 15.47
CA GLY A 294 -19.73 6.11 16.26
C GLY A 294 -18.27 5.69 16.30
N VAL A 295 -18.00 4.40 16.54
CA VAL A 295 -16.64 3.83 16.50
C VAL A 295 -16.05 3.87 15.10
N GLY A 296 -16.87 3.61 14.08
CA GLY A 296 -16.46 3.68 12.67
C GLY A 296 -16.08 5.09 12.21
N VAL A 297 -16.81 6.10 12.67
CA VAL A 297 -16.49 7.51 12.41
C VAL A 297 -15.21 7.91 13.15
N LEU A 298 -15.02 7.47 14.40
CA LEU A 298 -13.76 7.68 15.13
C LEU A 298 -12.58 7.05 14.36
N ALA A 299 -12.73 5.81 13.88
CA ALA A 299 -11.73 5.14 13.06
C ALA A 299 -11.42 5.94 11.78
N ALA A 300 -12.44 6.47 11.10
CA ALA A 300 -12.26 7.33 9.93
C ALA A 300 -11.51 8.62 10.24
N VAL A 301 -11.81 9.26 11.38
CA VAL A 301 -11.09 10.47 11.82
C VAL A 301 -9.63 10.17 12.09
N LEU A 302 -9.33 9.12 12.86
CA LEU A 302 -7.95 8.76 13.21
C LEU A 302 -7.14 8.34 11.97
N LEU A 303 -7.74 7.53 11.11
CA LEU A 303 -7.12 7.13 9.85
C LEU A 303 -6.95 8.33 8.90
N GLY A 304 -7.90 9.27 8.87
CA GLY A 304 -7.82 10.51 8.11
C GLY A 304 -6.66 11.39 8.58
N VAL A 305 -6.45 11.53 9.91
CA VAL A 305 -5.30 12.23 10.49
C VAL A 305 -3.99 11.54 10.11
N ALA A 306 -3.91 10.22 10.30
CA ALA A 306 -2.72 9.44 9.95
C ALA A 306 -2.42 9.54 8.45
N SER A 307 -3.42 9.38 7.59
CA SER A 307 -3.30 9.47 6.12
C SER A 307 -2.79 10.83 5.67
N SER A 308 -3.33 11.91 6.24
CA SER A 308 -2.88 13.27 5.90
C SER A 308 -1.40 13.48 6.26
N GLY A 309 -0.98 13.02 7.45
CA GLY A 309 0.42 13.08 7.87
C GLY A 309 1.34 12.24 6.98
N ILE A 310 0.95 11.00 6.70
CA ILE A 310 1.72 10.09 5.84
C ILE A 310 1.86 10.68 4.43
N PHE A 311 0.77 11.18 3.85
CA PHE A 311 0.79 11.74 2.51
C PHE A 311 1.68 12.99 2.40
N ILE A 312 1.49 13.95 3.31
CA ILE A 312 2.27 15.20 3.34
C ILE A 312 3.76 14.89 3.52
N PHE A 313 4.09 13.96 4.41
CA PHE A 313 5.47 13.62 4.68
C PHE A 313 6.11 12.80 3.55
N THR A 314 5.35 11.92 2.90
CA THR A 314 5.80 11.23 1.68
C THR A 314 6.15 12.24 0.59
N GLU A 315 5.32 13.27 0.39
CA GLU A 315 5.59 14.32 -0.58
C GLU A 315 6.78 15.21 -0.19
N PHE A 316 7.00 15.40 1.12
CA PHE A 316 8.19 16.06 1.62
C PHE A 316 9.46 15.23 1.34
N LEU A 317 9.45 13.94 1.63
CA LEU A 317 10.57 13.03 1.31
C LEU A 317 10.84 12.97 -0.19
N ARG A 318 9.79 12.92 -0.99
CA ARG A 318 9.89 12.91 -2.45
C ARG A 318 10.68 14.09 -3.01
N ARG A 319 10.63 15.26 -2.34
CA ARG A 319 11.36 16.47 -2.74
C ARG A 319 12.80 16.52 -2.26
N GLN A 320 13.22 15.59 -1.40
CA GLN A 320 14.62 15.54 -0.96
C GLN A 320 15.53 15.06 -2.09
N PRO A 321 16.81 15.49 -2.12
CA PRO A 321 17.76 15.03 -3.12
C PRO A 321 17.96 13.51 -3.02
N ALA A 322 17.89 12.84 -4.17
CA ALA A 322 18.19 11.42 -4.28
C ALA A 322 19.71 11.19 -4.35
N GLN A 323 20.14 9.96 -4.15
CA GLN A 323 21.52 9.60 -4.23
C GLN A 323 22.05 9.88 -5.65
N GLY A 324 23.14 10.65 -5.75
CA GLY A 324 23.72 11.08 -7.02
C GLY A 324 23.26 12.45 -7.53
N GLU A 325 22.19 13.05 -6.94
CA GLU A 325 21.70 14.40 -7.34
C GLU A 325 22.43 15.56 -6.62
N SER A 326 23.04 15.29 -5.46
CA SER A 326 23.69 16.31 -4.62
C SER A 326 25.16 16.59 -4.99
N ALA A 327 25.76 15.81 -5.87
CA ALA A 327 27.06 16.13 -6.43
C ALA A 327 26.85 17.16 -7.56
N ALA A 328 27.62 18.24 -7.55
CA ALA A 328 27.71 19.19 -8.67
C ALA A 328 28.29 18.44 -9.89
N PHE A 329 27.48 17.67 -10.55
CA PHE A 329 27.83 16.88 -11.70
C PHE A 329 27.60 17.74 -12.93
N VAL A 330 28.65 18.13 -13.57
CA VAL A 330 28.60 18.62 -14.95
C VAL A 330 28.38 17.39 -15.81
N ALA A 331 27.11 17.07 -16.05
CA ALA A 331 26.72 15.96 -16.89
C ALA A 331 27.14 16.26 -18.34
N THR A 332 28.12 15.57 -18.80
CA THR A 332 28.52 15.52 -20.23
C THR A 332 27.62 14.58 -21.01
N ASP A 333 26.74 13.82 -20.32
CA ASP A 333 25.88 12.80 -20.92
C ASP A 333 24.42 13.04 -20.54
N THR A 334 23.57 13.25 -21.52
CA THR A 334 22.13 13.62 -21.37
C THR A 334 21.30 12.52 -20.72
N SER A 335 21.80 11.27 -20.68
CA SER A 335 21.17 10.13 -20.02
C SER A 335 21.25 10.19 -18.48
N MET A 336 22.06 11.08 -17.91
CA MET A 336 22.30 11.24 -16.47
C MET A 336 21.50 12.35 -15.79
N LEU A 337 20.52 12.95 -16.45
CA LEU A 337 19.72 14.05 -15.90
C LEU A 337 18.82 13.64 -14.74
N MET A 338 18.62 12.33 -14.52
CA MET A 338 17.89 11.80 -13.41
C MET A 338 18.67 10.66 -12.78
N SER A 339 18.92 10.76 -11.46
CA SER A 339 19.59 9.68 -10.75
C SER A 339 18.76 8.40 -10.82
N GLU A 340 19.42 7.26 -10.89
CA GLU A 340 18.76 5.95 -10.91
C GLU A 340 17.82 5.76 -9.70
N ASP A 341 18.23 6.25 -8.52
CA ASP A 341 17.44 6.20 -7.30
C ASP A 341 16.13 6.99 -7.43
N ARG A 342 16.16 8.19 -8.03
CA ARG A 342 14.97 9.00 -8.30
C ARG A 342 14.03 8.30 -9.28
N LEU A 343 14.59 7.76 -10.33
CA LEU A 343 13.82 7.07 -11.35
C LEU A 343 13.13 5.83 -10.78
N MET A 344 13.84 5.04 -9.96
CA MET A 344 13.27 3.88 -9.26
C MET A 344 12.18 4.31 -8.26
N LEU A 345 12.38 5.42 -7.54
CA LEU A 345 11.37 5.96 -6.63
C LEU A 345 10.06 6.29 -7.36
N GLU A 346 10.15 7.00 -8.49
CA GLU A 346 8.97 7.46 -9.23
C GLU A 346 8.27 6.35 -10.02
N THR A 347 9.03 5.37 -10.52
CA THR A 347 8.47 4.32 -11.38
C THR A 347 8.09 3.04 -10.64
N GLN A 348 8.68 2.78 -9.47
CA GLN A 348 8.46 1.52 -8.76
C GLN A 348 7.82 1.69 -7.37
N VAL A 349 8.03 2.81 -6.68
CA VAL A 349 7.55 3.04 -5.31
C VAL A 349 6.36 3.98 -5.30
N LEU A 350 6.54 5.24 -5.75
CA LEU A 350 5.48 6.26 -5.77
C LEU A 350 4.61 6.17 -7.03
N THR A 351 4.10 4.98 -7.26
CA THR A 351 3.31 4.66 -8.44
C THR A 351 2.14 3.73 -8.09
N SER A 352 1.34 3.39 -9.08
CA SER A 352 0.31 2.37 -9.01
C SER A 352 0.56 1.41 -10.17
N LYS A 353 1.38 0.37 -9.93
CA LYS A 353 1.73 -0.62 -10.95
C LYS A 353 0.84 -1.85 -10.84
N LYS A 354 0.52 -2.43 -11.99
CA LYS A 354 -0.12 -3.73 -12.09
C LYS A 354 0.93 -4.77 -12.45
N ARG A 355 0.96 -5.88 -11.72
CA ARG A 355 1.80 -7.04 -12.02
C ARG A 355 1.02 -8.00 -12.89
N VAL A 356 1.70 -8.56 -13.86
CA VAL A 356 1.20 -9.62 -14.73
C VAL A 356 2.20 -10.77 -14.66
N GLY A 357 1.73 -11.91 -14.17
CA GLY A 357 2.51 -13.15 -14.17
C GLY A 357 2.55 -13.79 -15.54
N LEU A 358 3.33 -14.86 -15.64
CA LEU A 358 3.33 -15.70 -16.83
C LEU A 358 1.94 -16.29 -17.10
N ALA A 359 1.59 -16.44 -18.36
CA ALA A 359 0.45 -17.24 -18.74
C ALA A 359 0.65 -18.67 -18.19
N PRO A 360 -0.40 -19.32 -17.65
CA PRO A 360 -0.29 -20.70 -17.21
C PRO A 360 0.14 -21.57 -18.40
N PRO A 361 0.94 -22.62 -18.15
CA PRO A 361 1.29 -23.56 -19.21
C PRO A 361 0.02 -24.19 -19.81
N ASP A 362 0.09 -24.47 -21.09
CA ASP A 362 -1.00 -25.21 -21.78
C ASP A 362 -0.99 -26.66 -21.26
N LEU A 363 -1.91 -26.95 -20.35
CA LEU A 363 -2.01 -28.24 -19.67
C LEU A 363 -2.92 -29.16 -20.51
N ASP A 364 -2.39 -30.27 -20.97
CA ASP A 364 -3.19 -31.39 -21.47
C ASP A 364 -3.89 -32.05 -20.27
N ILE A 365 -5.10 -31.58 -19.97
CA ILE A 365 -5.91 -32.01 -18.83
C ILE A 365 -6.19 -33.51 -18.89
N ASP A 366 -6.36 -34.06 -20.09
CA ASP A 366 -6.70 -35.49 -20.32
C ASP A 366 -5.48 -36.38 -19.97
N ASN A 367 -4.28 -35.98 -20.33
CA ASN A 367 -3.06 -36.71 -20.00
C ASN A 367 -2.71 -36.56 -18.52
N LEU A 368 -2.90 -35.38 -17.95
CA LEU A 368 -2.71 -35.15 -16.52
C LEU A 368 -3.66 -36.02 -15.69
N GLN A 369 -4.92 -36.12 -16.07
CA GLN A 369 -5.90 -36.98 -15.37
C GLN A 369 -5.53 -38.45 -15.45
N LYS A 370 -5.09 -38.94 -16.61
CA LYS A 370 -4.60 -40.31 -16.79
C LYS A 370 -3.38 -40.61 -15.91
N GLU A 371 -2.46 -39.67 -15.80
CA GLU A 371 -1.27 -39.82 -14.94
C GLU A 371 -1.64 -39.82 -13.44
N ILE A 372 -2.60 -38.97 -13.02
CA ILE A 372 -3.14 -38.97 -11.66
C ILE A 372 -3.79 -40.35 -11.38
N ASP A 373 -4.66 -40.81 -12.26
CA ASP A 373 -5.38 -42.09 -12.07
C ASP A 373 -4.41 -43.28 -12.04
N ALA A 374 -3.38 -43.28 -12.88
CA ALA A 374 -2.35 -44.31 -12.90
C ALA A 374 -1.52 -44.35 -11.60
N ARG A 375 -1.07 -43.18 -11.10
CA ARG A 375 -0.32 -43.10 -9.84
C ARG A 375 -1.18 -43.46 -8.62
N VAL A 376 -2.43 -42.97 -8.59
CA VAL A 376 -3.39 -43.32 -7.54
C VAL A 376 -3.65 -44.80 -7.51
N GLN A 377 -3.78 -45.44 -8.66
CA GLN A 377 -4.03 -46.88 -8.74
C GLN A 377 -2.79 -47.68 -8.32
N GLN A 378 -1.61 -47.29 -8.74
CA GLN A 378 -0.35 -47.96 -8.42
C GLN A 378 0.00 -47.92 -6.94
N GLU A 379 -0.11 -46.76 -6.28
CA GLU A 379 0.26 -46.61 -4.87
C GLU A 379 -0.86 -47.05 -3.92
N PHE A 380 -2.13 -46.79 -4.27
CA PHE A 380 -3.25 -47.11 -3.39
C PHE A 380 -3.59 -48.59 -3.38
N ASP A 381 -3.50 -49.30 -4.51
CA ASP A 381 -3.71 -50.76 -4.54
C ASP A 381 -2.62 -51.50 -3.78
N SER A 382 -1.41 -50.96 -3.71
CA SER A 382 -0.29 -51.50 -2.90
C SER A 382 -0.47 -51.27 -1.39
N ALA A 383 -1.04 -50.14 -0.98
CA ALA A 383 -1.21 -49.73 0.42
C ALA A 383 -2.53 -50.23 1.03
N ALA A 384 -3.62 -50.30 0.28
CA ALA A 384 -4.95 -50.69 0.77
C ALA A 384 -5.05 -52.15 1.22
N ILE A 385 -4.24 -53.03 0.60
CA ILE A 385 -4.15 -54.47 0.97
C ILE A 385 -3.54 -54.66 2.34
N ALA A 386 -2.79 -53.70 2.86
CA ALA A 386 -2.06 -53.81 4.12
C ALA A 386 -2.83 -53.34 5.38
N MET A 387 -3.95 -52.61 5.28
CA MET A 387 -4.52 -51.86 6.42
C MET A 387 -5.90 -52.31 6.93
N GLY A 388 -6.64 -53.19 6.25
CA GLY A 388 -7.94 -53.68 6.73
C GLY A 388 -9.03 -52.62 6.95
N ASP A 389 -8.99 -51.55 6.17
CA ASP A 389 -9.89 -50.37 6.27
C ASP A 389 -11.29 -50.66 5.70
N THR A 390 -12.31 -49.94 6.20
CA THR A 390 -13.68 -50.01 5.65
C THR A 390 -13.76 -49.36 4.27
N PRO A 391 -14.71 -49.83 3.38
CA PRO A 391 -14.85 -49.30 2.01
C PRO A 391 -15.03 -47.77 1.94
N GLU A 392 -15.70 -47.16 2.93
CA GLU A 392 -15.90 -45.71 3.01
C GLU A 392 -14.60 -44.95 3.35
N THR A 393 -13.80 -45.51 4.28
CA THR A 393 -12.48 -44.92 4.62
C THR A 393 -11.52 -45.03 3.44
N ILE A 394 -11.57 -46.15 2.73
CA ILE A 394 -10.77 -46.35 1.52
C ILE A 394 -11.13 -45.30 0.44
N ALA A 395 -12.42 -45.10 0.16
CA ALA A 395 -12.87 -44.13 -0.83
C ALA A 395 -12.43 -42.69 -0.49
N ARG A 396 -12.57 -42.31 0.78
CA ARG A 396 -12.17 -40.98 1.28
C ARG A 396 -10.66 -40.74 1.24
N ASN A 397 -9.89 -41.79 1.61
CA ASN A 397 -8.43 -41.70 1.56
C ASN A 397 -7.92 -41.69 0.11
N LYS A 398 -8.55 -42.43 -0.79
CA LYS A 398 -8.26 -42.42 -2.23
C LYS A 398 -8.47 -41.04 -2.84
N GLN A 399 -9.55 -40.35 -2.45
CA GLN A 399 -9.83 -39.01 -2.94
C GLN A 399 -8.81 -37.98 -2.41
N LYS A 400 -8.45 -38.04 -1.12
CA LYS A 400 -7.39 -37.19 -0.56
C LYS A 400 -6.05 -37.41 -1.25
N PHE A 401 -5.67 -38.66 -1.45
CA PHE A 401 -4.43 -39.02 -2.13
C PHE A 401 -4.44 -38.55 -3.59
N ALA A 402 -5.56 -38.68 -4.30
CA ALA A 402 -5.71 -38.14 -5.66
C ALA A 402 -5.53 -36.61 -5.70
N ASP A 403 -6.06 -35.88 -4.71
CA ASP A 403 -5.90 -34.44 -4.58
C ASP A 403 -4.44 -34.04 -4.28
N GLU A 404 -3.73 -34.82 -3.44
CA GLU A 404 -2.31 -34.63 -3.15
C GLU A 404 -1.44 -34.90 -4.38
N VAL A 405 -1.65 -36.01 -5.08
CA VAL A 405 -0.97 -36.34 -6.34
C VAL A 405 -1.23 -35.27 -7.39
N ARG A 406 -2.48 -34.83 -7.54
CA ARG A 406 -2.86 -33.74 -8.45
C ARG A 406 -2.11 -32.43 -8.13
N SER A 407 -2.08 -32.04 -6.86
CA SER A 407 -1.39 -30.83 -6.42
C SER A 407 0.11 -30.95 -6.64
N GLY A 408 0.71 -32.10 -6.38
CA GLY A 408 2.12 -32.40 -6.63
C GLY A 408 2.47 -32.35 -8.12
N LEU A 409 1.67 -32.96 -8.98
CA LEU A 409 1.87 -32.93 -10.43
C LEU A 409 1.71 -31.52 -11.01
N LEU A 410 0.71 -30.77 -10.59
CA LEU A 410 0.53 -29.37 -11.01
C LEU A 410 1.74 -28.52 -10.61
N LYS A 411 2.24 -28.68 -9.38
CA LYS A 411 3.46 -27.99 -8.91
C LYS A 411 4.68 -28.41 -9.74
N SER A 412 4.84 -29.70 -10.03
CA SER A 412 5.99 -30.18 -10.83
C SER A 412 5.95 -29.65 -12.26
N VAL A 413 4.77 -29.64 -12.90
CA VAL A 413 4.58 -29.05 -14.23
C VAL A 413 4.86 -27.55 -14.21
N GLU A 414 4.38 -26.82 -13.20
CA GLU A 414 4.66 -25.40 -13.07
C GLU A 414 6.16 -25.10 -12.89
N VAL A 415 6.85 -25.87 -12.06
CA VAL A 415 8.30 -25.74 -11.87
C VAL A 415 9.05 -26.11 -13.15
N SER A 416 8.70 -27.21 -13.81
CA SER A 416 9.30 -27.62 -15.10
C SER A 416 9.08 -26.56 -16.18
N TYR A 417 7.90 -25.96 -16.26
CA TYR A 417 7.61 -24.86 -17.20
C TYR A 417 8.48 -23.64 -16.96
N ARG A 418 8.89 -23.39 -15.71
CA ARG A 418 9.72 -22.25 -15.30
C ARG A 418 11.21 -22.57 -15.23
N THR A 419 11.61 -23.80 -15.56
CA THR A 419 13.01 -24.24 -15.56
C THR A 419 13.57 -24.23 -16.97
N ILE A 420 14.77 -23.70 -17.14
CA ILE A 420 15.55 -23.75 -18.38
C ILE A 420 16.82 -24.57 -18.11
N GLU A 421 16.99 -25.65 -18.85
CA GLU A 421 18.16 -26.51 -18.73
C GLU A 421 19.45 -25.78 -19.12
N ALA A 422 20.60 -26.36 -18.75
CA ALA A 422 21.90 -25.80 -19.03
C ALA A 422 22.11 -25.62 -20.55
N GLY A 423 22.34 -24.39 -21.00
CA GLY A 423 22.58 -24.07 -22.40
C GLY A 423 21.34 -24.06 -23.29
N ASP A 424 20.16 -24.32 -22.74
CA ASP A 424 18.87 -24.34 -23.46
C ASP A 424 18.18 -22.98 -23.40
N ASN A 425 17.02 -22.86 -24.04
CA ASN A 425 16.20 -21.66 -24.05
C ASN A 425 14.72 -22.00 -23.84
N ARG A 426 13.95 -21.00 -23.42
CA ARG A 426 12.50 -21.13 -23.28
C ARG A 426 11.77 -19.86 -23.64
N LEU A 427 10.64 -20.02 -24.34
CA LEU A 427 9.73 -18.95 -24.65
C LEU A 427 8.75 -18.74 -23.49
N PHE A 428 8.65 -17.51 -23.01
CA PHE A 428 7.68 -17.08 -22.01
C PHE A 428 6.75 -16.03 -22.62
N VAL A 429 5.46 -16.20 -22.41
CA VAL A 429 4.43 -15.29 -22.93
C VAL A 429 3.68 -14.64 -21.78
N PHE A 430 3.59 -13.32 -21.83
CA PHE A 430 2.76 -12.51 -20.93
C PHE A 430 1.54 -12.03 -21.72
N SER A 431 0.35 -12.24 -21.19
CA SER A 431 -0.92 -11.85 -21.82
C SER A 431 -1.62 -10.73 -21.02
N ASN A 432 -2.69 -10.15 -21.62
CA ASN A 432 -3.48 -9.09 -20.99
C ASN A 432 -2.74 -7.76 -20.76
N LEU A 433 -1.82 -7.38 -21.67
CA LEU A 433 -1.02 -6.16 -21.60
C LEU A 433 -1.58 -5.00 -22.45
N GLN A 434 -2.82 -5.09 -22.93
CA GLN A 434 -3.43 -4.05 -23.78
C GLN A 434 -3.40 -2.66 -23.11
N ALA A 435 -3.65 -2.61 -21.80
CA ALA A 435 -3.59 -1.36 -21.02
C ALA A 435 -2.17 -0.80 -20.93
N ALA A 436 -1.15 -1.68 -20.90
CA ALA A 436 0.26 -1.29 -20.90
C ALA A 436 0.66 -0.68 -22.24
N ARG A 437 0.26 -1.31 -23.34
CA ARG A 437 0.48 -0.81 -24.71
C ARG A 437 -0.11 0.59 -24.90
N ASN A 438 -1.36 0.77 -24.48
CA ASN A 438 -2.08 2.05 -24.64
C ASN A 438 -1.53 3.18 -23.74
N SER A 439 -0.85 2.84 -22.65
CA SER A 439 -0.30 3.83 -21.71
C SER A 439 0.92 4.57 -22.26
N ALA A 440 1.55 4.08 -23.31
CA ALA A 440 2.80 4.57 -23.90
C ALA A 440 3.94 4.76 -22.87
N ARG A 441 3.92 3.98 -21.79
CA ARG A 441 4.94 4.00 -20.72
C ARG A 441 5.79 2.74 -20.77
N PRO A 442 7.04 2.79 -20.32
CA PRO A 442 7.90 1.63 -20.27
C PRO A 442 7.30 0.56 -19.34
N VAL A 443 7.49 -0.69 -19.73
CA VAL A 443 7.12 -1.88 -18.97
C VAL A 443 8.37 -2.41 -18.30
N ILE A 444 8.24 -2.91 -17.08
CA ILE A 444 9.38 -3.41 -16.29
C ILE A 444 9.22 -4.92 -16.14
N LEU A 445 10.19 -5.65 -16.69
CA LEU A 445 10.36 -7.07 -16.43
C LEU A 445 11.21 -7.23 -15.18
N ARG A 446 10.65 -7.86 -14.15
CA ARG A 446 11.36 -8.27 -12.95
C ARG A 446 11.57 -9.77 -13.00
N TYR A 447 12.79 -10.21 -12.76
CA TYR A 447 13.08 -11.63 -12.71
C TYR A 447 14.07 -11.97 -11.58
N LYS A 448 14.00 -13.21 -11.13
CA LYS A 448 14.83 -13.79 -10.09
C LYS A 448 15.06 -15.24 -10.45
N ILE A 449 16.28 -15.71 -10.35
CA ILE A 449 16.64 -17.08 -10.69
C ILE A 449 17.14 -17.85 -9.48
N GLN A 450 16.84 -19.13 -9.48
CA GLN A 450 17.38 -20.12 -8.56
C GLN A 450 18.02 -21.25 -9.37
N SER A 451 18.97 -21.95 -8.78
CA SER A 451 19.62 -23.12 -9.38
C SER A 451 19.77 -24.22 -8.32
N GLY A 452 19.76 -25.49 -8.75
CA GLY A 452 19.91 -26.63 -7.85
C GLY A 452 21.28 -26.75 -7.18
N GLY A 453 22.30 -26.09 -7.73
CA GLY A 453 23.62 -25.93 -7.12
C GLY A 453 23.75 -24.55 -6.50
N ASN A 454 23.70 -24.47 -5.18
CA ASN A 454 23.83 -23.18 -4.47
C ASN A 454 25.32 -22.78 -4.38
N MET A 455 25.81 -22.13 -5.42
CA MET A 455 27.13 -21.47 -5.43
C MET A 455 26.90 -19.96 -5.36
N PRO A 456 26.94 -19.33 -4.18
CA PRO A 456 26.49 -17.94 -3.98
C PRO A 456 27.34 -16.92 -4.78
N ASP A 457 28.57 -17.24 -5.13
CA ASP A 457 29.48 -16.35 -5.88
C ASP A 457 29.41 -16.55 -7.42
N GLN A 458 28.54 -17.46 -7.89
CA GLN A 458 28.46 -17.75 -9.32
C GLN A 458 27.49 -16.77 -9.99
N MET A 459 27.98 -16.05 -11.00
CA MET A 459 27.16 -15.23 -11.89
C MET A 459 26.72 -16.05 -13.10
N TYR A 460 25.42 -16.01 -13.39
CA TYR A 460 24.82 -16.64 -14.56
C TYR A 460 24.68 -15.61 -15.68
N ARG A 461 25.04 -15.95 -16.89
CA ARG A 461 24.84 -15.11 -18.07
C ARG A 461 23.58 -15.54 -18.76
N LEU A 462 22.55 -14.70 -18.73
CA LEU A 462 21.29 -14.93 -19.39
C LEU A 462 21.16 -14.02 -20.59
N SER A 463 20.70 -14.59 -21.71
CA SER A 463 20.43 -13.80 -22.90
C SER A 463 18.91 -13.69 -23.10
N PHE A 464 18.41 -12.46 -23.22
CA PHE A 464 17.01 -12.16 -23.40
C PHE A 464 16.77 -11.72 -24.84
N TYR A 465 15.89 -12.42 -25.54
CA TYR A 465 15.42 -12.04 -26.86
C TYR A 465 13.96 -11.61 -26.77
N PHE A 466 13.68 -10.37 -27.14
CA PHE A 466 12.35 -9.80 -27.10
C PHE A 466 11.75 -9.90 -28.51
N HIS A 467 10.67 -10.66 -28.64
CA HIS A 467 9.96 -10.77 -29.90
C HIS A 467 9.32 -9.42 -30.26
N GLY A 468 9.45 -9.02 -31.54
CA GLY A 468 9.01 -7.69 -31.98
C GLY A 468 10.07 -6.59 -31.89
N SER A 469 11.27 -6.89 -31.34
CA SER A 469 12.47 -6.04 -31.48
C SER A 469 13.37 -6.57 -32.59
N ASN A 470 14.01 -5.65 -33.32
CA ASN A 470 15.10 -5.99 -34.26
C ASN A 470 16.48 -6.04 -33.57
N ASP A 471 16.53 -5.77 -32.26
CA ASP A 471 17.77 -5.75 -31.50
C ASP A 471 18.31 -7.17 -31.26
N PRO A 472 19.64 -7.34 -31.19
CA PRO A 472 20.24 -8.62 -30.81
C PRO A 472 19.88 -9.00 -29.38
N PRO A 473 19.96 -10.30 -28.99
CA PRO A 473 19.70 -10.74 -27.63
C PRO A 473 20.56 -9.95 -26.62
N GLN A 474 19.91 -9.42 -25.57
CA GLN A 474 20.58 -8.71 -24.51
C GLN A 474 21.13 -9.69 -23.47
N VAL A 475 22.47 -9.69 -23.28
CA VAL A 475 23.14 -10.55 -22.30
C VAL A 475 23.28 -9.80 -20.96
N ILE A 476 22.81 -10.43 -19.88
CA ILE A 476 22.83 -9.84 -18.54
C ILE A 476 23.47 -10.84 -17.57
N GLU A 477 24.46 -10.36 -16.81
CA GLU A 477 25.05 -11.11 -15.70
C GLU A 477 24.10 -11.04 -14.49
N THR A 478 23.66 -12.21 -14.02
CA THR A 478 22.60 -12.36 -13.03
C THR A 478 23.10 -13.18 -11.85
N PRO A 479 23.10 -12.64 -10.63
CA PRO A 479 23.36 -13.41 -9.41
C PRO A 479 22.15 -14.28 -9.06
N LEU A 480 22.38 -15.38 -8.32
CA LEU A 480 21.32 -16.22 -7.81
C LEU A 480 20.51 -15.51 -6.71
N ASP A 481 19.24 -15.79 -6.66
CA ASP A 481 18.29 -15.38 -5.61
C ASP A 481 18.13 -13.86 -5.40
N GLN A 482 18.64 -13.05 -6.33
CA GLN A 482 18.52 -11.60 -6.30
C GLN A 482 17.59 -11.10 -7.43
N PRO A 483 16.61 -10.27 -7.12
CA PRO A 483 15.72 -9.73 -8.13
C PRO A 483 16.44 -8.72 -9.03
N GLN A 484 16.36 -8.94 -10.33
CA GLN A 484 16.84 -8.04 -11.37
C GLN A 484 15.70 -7.40 -12.13
N THR A 485 15.93 -6.27 -12.77
CA THR A 485 14.89 -5.54 -13.52
C THR A 485 15.40 -5.11 -14.89
N ILE A 486 14.60 -5.36 -15.93
CA ILE A 486 14.85 -4.90 -17.29
C ILE A 486 13.72 -3.97 -17.70
N ARG A 487 14.06 -2.85 -18.32
CA ARG A 487 13.06 -1.91 -18.89
C ARG A 487 12.81 -2.28 -20.33
N LEU A 488 11.53 -2.38 -20.66
CA LEU A 488 11.07 -2.75 -21.98
C LEU A 488 10.20 -1.64 -22.57
N SER A 489 10.31 -1.42 -23.88
CA SER A 489 9.41 -0.52 -24.57
C SER A 489 8.01 -1.11 -24.64
N HIS A 490 6.97 -0.28 -24.50
CA HIS A 490 5.58 -0.67 -24.69
C HIS A 490 5.29 -1.13 -26.14
N GLN A 491 6.15 -0.76 -27.10
CA GLN A 491 6.04 -1.14 -28.51
C GLN A 491 6.29 -2.63 -28.75
N LEU A 492 6.97 -3.32 -27.81
CA LEU A 492 7.20 -4.78 -27.88
C LEU A 492 5.92 -5.59 -27.62
N ILE A 493 4.87 -4.95 -27.12
CA ILE A 493 3.58 -5.58 -26.90
C ILE A 493 2.83 -5.62 -28.24
N ASP A 494 2.43 -6.80 -28.67
CA ASP A 494 1.71 -7.01 -29.92
C ASP A 494 0.28 -6.41 -29.93
N ALA A 495 -0.42 -6.52 -31.05
CA ALA A 495 -1.77 -5.99 -31.20
C ALA A 495 -2.79 -6.68 -30.27
N ASP A 496 -2.56 -7.93 -29.94
CA ASP A 496 -3.41 -8.74 -29.07
C ASP A 496 -3.12 -8.52 -27.58
N GLY A 497 -2.12 -7.70 -27.25
CA GLY A 497 -1.74 -7.39 -25.89
C GLY A 497 -0.86 -8.47 -25.26
N ASN A 498 -0.08 -9.20 -26.05
CA ASN A 498 0.87 -10.20 -25.58
C ASN A 498 2.30 -9.68 -25.74
N LEU A 499 3.19 -10.11 -24.84
CA LEU A 499 4.62 -9.92 -24.93
C LEU A 499 5.30 -11.27 -24.82
N ALA A 500 6.03 -11.64 -25.86
CA ALA A 500 6.78 -12.89 -25.92
C ALA A 500 8.29 -12.63 -25.71
N ILE A 501 8.91 -13.39 -24.81
CA ILE A 501 10.30 -13.25 -24.44
C ILE A 501 10.93 -14.64 -24.49
N THR A 502 11.98 -14.83 -25.30
CA THR A 502 12.80 -16.04 -25.24
C THR A 502 14.01 -15.78 -24.35
N ILE A 503 14.16 -16.59 -23.31
CA ILE A 503 15.27 -16.50 -22.36
C ILE A 503 16.18 -17.70 -22.58
N PHE A 504 17.48 -17.44 -22.79
CA PHE A 504 18.51 -18.44 -22.96
C PHE A 504 19.31 -18.58 -21.67
N ASN A 505 19.49 -19.79 -21.19
CA ASN A 505 20.41 -20.11 -20.09
C ASN A 505 21.86 -20.19 -20.61
N ALA A 506 22.28 -19.17 -21.34
CA ALA A 506 23.56 -19.08 -22.05
C ALA A 506 23.91 -17.63 -22.39
N ASP A 507 25.18 -17.37 -22.62
CA ASP A 507 25.69 -16.18 -23.32
C ASP A 507 25.69 -16.48 -24.83
N VAL A 508 24.62 -16.07 -25.52
CA VAL A 508 24.44 -16.32 -26.96
C VAL A 508 25.53 -15.58 -27.78
N GLN A 509 26.01 -14.42 -27.31
CA GLN A 509 27.06 -13.66 -28.02
C GLN A 509 28.41 -14.34 -27.98
N ARG A 510 28.72 -15.07 -26.91
CA ARG A 510 29.97 -15.83 -26.74
C ARG A 510 29.83 -17.33 -27.08
N GLY A 511 28.60 -17.80 -27.27
CA GLY A 511 28.31 -19.21 -27.51
C GLY A 511 28.59 -20.12 -26.30
N THR A 512 28.52 -19.57 -25.06
CA THR A 512 28.82 -20.32 -23.83
C THR A 512 27.57 -20.54 -23.02
N GLY A 513 27.19 -21.79 -22.73
CA GLY A 513 26.10 -22.16 -21.85
C GLY A 513 26.48 -22.02 -20.37
N ASN A 514 25.50 -21.75 -19.51
CA ASN A 514 25.69 -21.86 -18.08
C ASN A 514 25.75 -23.33 -17.65
N PRO A 515 26.45 -23.66 -16.54
CA PRO A 515 26.71 -25.05 -16.19
C PRO A 515 25.52 -25.80 -15.62
N LEU A 516 24.54 -25.11 -15.07
CA LEU A 516 23.41 -25.71 -14.38
C LEU A 516 22.07 -25.15 -14.91
N ALA A 517 21.02 -25.92 -14.72
CA ALA A 517 19.66 -25.48 -14.97
C ALA A 517 19.28 -24.32 -14.02
N ILE A 518 18.49 -23.40 -14.54
CA ILE A 518 17.94 -22.27 -13.77
C ILE A 518 16.42 -22.40 -13.70
N THR A 519 15.87 -22.02 -12.57
CA THR A 519 14.41 -22.03 -12.33
C THR A 519 13.97 -20.63 -11.89
N PHE A 520 12.88 -20.16 -12.48
CA PHE A 520 12.19 -18.96 -12.04
C PHE A 520 11.14 -19.34 -10.97
N PRO A 521 11.30 -18.96 -9.68
CA PRO A 521 10.32 -19.30 -8.63
C PRO A 521 8.90 -18.92 -9.01
N PRO A 522 7.87 -19.73 -8.67
CA PRO A 522 6.47 -19.46 -9.04
C PRO A 522 5.95 -18.11 -8.52
N ALA A 523 6.35 -17.71 -7.31
CA ALA A 523 5.80 -16.53 -6.64
C ALA A 523 6.36 -15.20 -7.18
N ASP A 524 7.68 -15.13 -7.45
CA ASP A 524 8.39 -13.87 -7.76
C ASP A 524 9.49 -14.05 -8.81
N GLY A 525 9.53 -15.20 -9.49
CA GLY A 525 10.63 -15.57 -10.40
C GLY A 525 10.62 -14.82 -11.72
N LEU A 526 9.46 -14.55 -12.29
CA LEU A 526 9.34 -13.82 -13.56
C LEU A 526 8.01 -13.08 -13.63
N GLU A 527 8.06 -11.77 -13.54
CA GLU A 527 6.90 -10.88 -13.49
C GLU A 527 7.08 -9.67 -14.40
N LEU A 528 6.01 -9.28 -15.05
CA LEU A 528 5.96 -8.05 -15.81
C LEU A 528 5.11 -7.02 -15.06
N SER A 529 5.60 -5.80 -14.92
CA SER A 529 4.85 -4.74 -14.27
C SER A 529 4.76 -3.48 -15.14
N TYR A 530 3.59 -2.83 -15.11
CA TYR A 530 3.37 -1.57 -15.79
C TYR A 530 2.56 -0.61 -14.94
N VAL A 531 2.74 0.69 -15.15
CA VAL A 531 2.05 1.75 -14.41
C VAL A 531 0.60 1.85 -14.89
N SER A 532 -0.35 1.59 -14.00
CA SER A 532 -1.79 1.61 -14.29
C SER A 532 -2.52 2.82 -13.73
N GLY A 533 -1.89 3.62 -12.85
CA GLY A 533 -2.53 4.76 -12.20
C GLY A 533 -1.57 5.64 -11.41
N SER A 534 -2.12 6.62 -10.70
CA SER A 534 -1.35 7.50 -9.82
C SER A 534 -1.20 6.93 -8.42
N PHE A 535 -0.07 7.23 -7.76
CA PHE A 535 0.16 6.92 -6.36
C PHE A 535 -0.97 7.44 -5.45
N THR A 536 -1.38 8.70 -5.65
CA THR A 536 -2.41 9.36 -4.85
C THR A 536 -3.73 8.60 -4.85
N ALA A 537 -4.23 8.21 -6.03
CA ALA A 537 -5.47 7.46 -6.15
C ALA A 537 -5.37 6.07 -5.49
N ASN A 538 -4.22 5.40 -5.64
CA ASN A 538 -3.97 4.12 -5.01
C ASN A 538 -3.88 4.25 -3.49
N PHE A 539 -3.20 5.28 -2.99
CA PHE A 539 -3.09 5.58 -1.57
C PHE A 539 -4.47 5.72 -0.91
N PHE A 540 -5.35 6.58 -1.46
CA PHE A 540 -6.70 6.74 -0.92
C PHE A 540 -7.52 5.45 -0.98
N ARG A 541 -7.41 4.69 -2.05
CA ARG A 541 -8.09 3.38 -2.19
C ARG A 541 -7.67 2.40 -1.08
N LEU A 542 -6.37 2.33 -0.79
CA LEU A 542 -5.84 1.47 0.25
C LEU A 542 -6.23 1.95 1.66
N MET A 543 -6.35 3.27 1.88
CA MET A 543 -6.87 3.82 3.14
C MET A 543 -8.34 3.44 3.38
N VAL A 544 -9.17 3.40 2.33
CA VAL A 544 -10.56 2.90 2.44
C VAL A 544 -10.59 1.43 2.85
N VAL A 545 -9.69 0.60 2.32
CA VAL A 545 -9.58 -0.80 2.75
C VAL A 545 -9.22 -0.91 4.22
N LEU A 546 -8.25 -0.13 4.69
CA LEU A 546 -7.88 -0.10 6.11
C LEU A 546 -9.07 0.31 6.99
N TRP A 547 -9.85 1.30 6.55
CA TRP A 547 -11.07 1.70 7.27
C TRP A 547 -12.10 0.57 7.35
N VAL A 548 -12.35 -0.16 6.27
CA VAL A 548 -13.28 -1.31 6.27
C VAL A 548 -12.79 -2.42 7.19
N LYS A 549 -11.48 -2.70 7.22
CA LYS A 549 -10.88 -3.62 8.19
C LYS A 549 -11.16 -3.20 9.64
N LEU A 550 -11.02 -1.91 9.94
CA LEU A 550 -11.32 -1.35 11.27
C LEU A 550 -12.82 -1.43 11.62
N LEU A 551 -13.72 -1.24 10.64
CA LEU A 551 -15.17 -1.39 10.84
C LEU A 551 -15.56 -2.83 11.22
N PHE A 552 -14.93 -3.81 10.60
CA PHE A 552 -15.10 -5.22 10.96
C PHE A 552 -14.63 -5.49 12.39
N LEU A 553 -13.42 -5.04 12.75
CA LEU A 553 -12.87 -5.21 14.10
C LEU A 553 -13.72 -4.51 15.17
N ALA A 554 -14.24 -3.32 14.86
CA ALA A 554 -15.16 -2.62 15.75
C ALA A 554 -16.42 -3.42 16.03
N MET A 555 -16.98 -4.09 15.01
CA MET A 555 -18.18 -4.93 15.22
C MET A 555 -17.86 -6.18 16.03
N VAL A 556 -16.70 -6.81 15.85
CA VAL A 556 -16.24 -7.92 16.69
C VAL A 556 -16.22 -7.50 18.15
N GLY A 557 -15.61 -6.36 18.48
CA GLY A 557 -15.54 -5.85 19.85
C GLY A 557 -16.91 -5.53 20.46
N ILE A 558 -17.78 -4.85 19.70
CA ILE A 558 -19.13 -4.50 20.12
C ILE A 558 -19.93 -5.78 20.37
N THR A 559 -19.91 -6.75 19.45
CA THR A 559 -20.65 -8.00 19.59
C THR A 559 -20.17 -8.81 20.79
N ALA A 560 -18.85 -8.98 20.95
CA ALA A 560 -18.28 -9.70 22.10
C ALA A 560 -18.70 -9.06 23.44
N SER A 561 -18.70 -7.73 23.52
CA SER A 561 -19.07 -6.99 24.72
C SER A 561 -20.57 -7.06 25.09
N THR A 562 -21.45 -7.50 24.18
CA THR A 562 -22.87 -7.69 24.51
C THR A 562 -23.11 -8.83 25.49
N PHE A 563 -22.25 -9.83 25.55
CA PHE A 563 -22.43 -11.04 26.38
C PHE A 563 -21.22 -11.39 27.27
N MET A 564 -20.05 -10.81 27.02
CA MET A 564 -18.83 -11.04 27.79
C MET A 564 -18.49 -9.83 28.67
N SER A 565 -17.72 -10.07 29.74
CA SER A 565 -17.15 -8.99 30.55
C SER A 565 -16.04 -8.24 29.77
N PHE A 566 -15.74 -7.01 30.17
CA PHE A 566 -14.74 -6.16 29.49
C PHE A 566 -13.38 -6.89 29.26
N PRO A 567 -12.75 -7.55 30.26
CA PRO A 567 -11.46 -8.21 30.03
C PRO A 567 -11.54 -9.35 29.01
N VAL A 568 -12.60 -10.17 29.09
CA VAL A 568 -12.78 -11.33 28.20
C VAL A 568 -13.09 -10.86 26.77
N ALA A 569 -14.01 -9.92 26.61
CA ALA A 569 -14.34 -9.35 25.30
C ALA A 569 -13.13 -8.68 24.65
N SER A 570 -12.32 -7.95 25.43
CA SER A 570 -11.08 -7.33 24.94
C SER A 570 -10.07 -8.38 24.48
N LEU A 571 -9.88 -9.46 25.27
CA LEU A 571 -8.97 -10.54 24.91
C LEU A 571 -9.41 -11.24 23.62
N VAL A 572 -10.69 -11.62 23.51
CA VAL A 572 -11.25 -12.25 22.31
C VAL A 572 -11.06 -11.35 21.09
N SER A 573 -11.34 -10.05 21.22
CA SER A 573 -11.23 -9.10 20.12
C SER A 573 -9.77 -8.89 19.68
N ILE A 574 -8.82 -8.85 20.62
CA ILE A 574 -7.38 -8.75 20.34
C ILE A 574 -6.89 -10.04 19.66
N VAL A 575 -7.29 -11.21 20.15
CA VAL A 575 -6.93 -12.49 19.52
C VAL A 575 -7.50 -12.57 18.10
N THR A 576 -8.75 -12.14 17.90
CA THR A 576 -9.35 -12.07 16.55
C THR A 576 -8.57 -11.14 15.63
N PHE A 577 -8.13 -9.98 16.13
CA PHE A 577 -7.29 -9.05 15.35
C PHE A 577 -5.97 -9.70 14.90
N TRP A 578 -5.24 -10.35 15.84
CA TRP A 578 -3.99 -11.02 15.51
C TRP A 578 -4.19 -12.23 14.59
N ALA A 579 -5.27 -12.99 14.81
CA ALA A 579 -5.63 -14.10 13.94
C ALA A 579 -5.93 -13.64 12.52
N ALA A 580 -6.66 -12.52 12.37
CA ALA A 580 -7.00 -11.97 11.07
C ALA A 580 -5.79 -11.40 10.33
N GLU A 581 -4.90 -10.65 10.99
CA GLU A 581 -3.67 -10.14 10.38
C GLU A 581 -2.64 -11.24 10.10
N GLY A 582 -2.54 -12.24 11.00
CA GLY A 582 -1.60 -13.35 10.88
C GLY A 582 -2.06 -14.49 9.98
N SER A 583 -3.32 -14.50 9.51
CA SER A 583 -3.88 -15.65 8.77
C SER A 583 -3.13 -15.97 7.48
N GLY A 584 -2.62 -14.98 6.77
CA GLY A 584 -1.81 -15.19 5.58
C GLY A 584 -0.45 -15.86 5.88
N PHE A 585 0.16 -15.53 7.03
CA PHE A 585 1.37 -16.19 7.50
C PHE A 585 1.07 -17.63 7.95
N LEU A 586 -0.03 -17.84 8.68
CA LEU A 586 -0.47 -19.16 9.12
C LEU A 586 -0.67 -20.12 7.94
N LEU A 587 -1.39 -19.70 6.90
CA LEU A 587 -1.63 -20.52 5.71
C LEU A 587 -0.32 -20.88 4.99
N LYS A 588 0.60 -19.92 4.85
CA LYS A 588 1.91 -20.18 4.25
C LYS A 588 2.79 -21.12 5.10
N SER A 589 2.71 -21.00 6.42
CA SER A 589 3.46 -21.87 7.33
C SER A 589 2.93 -23.30 7.34
N LEU A 590 1.63 -23.50 7.07
CA LEU A 590 1.04 -24.83 6.96
C LEU A 590 1.54 -25.61 5.74
N GLU A 591 2.00 -24.95 4.68
CA GLU A 591 2.57 -25.62 3.50
C GLU A 591 3.86 -26.40 3.83
N THR A 592 4.57 -26.01 4.89
CA THR A 592 5.83 -26.64 5.35
C THR A 592 5.68 -27.35 6.69
N PHE A 593 4.43 -27.40 7.23
CA PHE A 593 4.19 -27.94 8.58
C PHE A 593 4.04 -29.47 8.54
N GLU A 594 4.99 -30.17 9.14
CA GLU A 594 4.98 -31.64 9.20
C GLU A 594 3.93 -32.15 10.20
N THR A 595 2.93 -32.86 9.68
CA THR A 595 1.88 -33.52 10.49
C THR A 595 2.18 -35.00 10.75
N GLU A 596 3.19 -35.54 10.05
CA GLU A 596 3.66 -36.90 10.18
C GLU A 596 5.19 -36.93 10.27
N THR A 597 5.75 -37.84 11.05
CA THR A 597 7.20 -38.06 11.14
C THR A 597 7.67 -38.83 9.90
N THR A 598 8.94 -38.70 9.53
CA THR A 598 9.60 -39.44 8.42
C THR A 598 9.35 -40.96 8.46
N ASP A 599 9.06 -41.53 9.65
CA ASP A 599 8.73 -42.95 9.89
C ASP A 599 7.21 -43.25 9.77
N GLY A 600 6.38 -42.32 9.28
CA GLY A 600 4.94 -42.51 9.11
C GLY A 600 4.09 -42.47 10.37
N LYS A 601 4.66 -42.06 11.53
CA LYS A 601 3.89 -41.88 12.77
C LYS A 601 3.13 -40.56 12.76
N LYS A 602 1.81 -40.64 12.96
CA LYS A 602 0.95 -39.44 13.04
C LYS A 602 1.22 -38.66 14.32
N LEU A 603 1.54 -37.39 14.16
CA LEU A 603 1.69 -36.45 15.27
C LEU A 603 0.34 -35.79 15.54
N TYR A 604 -0.49 -36.44 16.37
CA TYR A 604 -1.87 -36.00 16.66
C TYR A 604 -1.97 -34.56 17.15
N LEU A 605 -0.98 -34.09 17.92
CA LEU A 605 -0.92 -32.69 18.37
C LEU A 605 -0.69 -31.74 17.19
N ASN A 606 0.22 -32.08 16.28
CA ASN A 606 0.50 -31.27 15.10
C ASN A 606 -0.70 -31.27 14.14
N GLN A 607 -1.40 -32.39 14.00
CA GLN A 607 -2.64 -32.47 13.22
C GLN A 607 -3.74 -31.56 13.79
N ALA A 608 -3.92 -31.55 15.13
CA ALA A 608 -4.88 -30.66 15.78
C ALA A 608 -4.49 -29.19 15.62
N ILE A 609 -3.21 -28.86 15.80
CA ILE A 609 -2.68 -27.49 15.58
C ILE A 609 -2.87 -27.07 14.11
N GLY A 610 -2.54 -27.98 13.17
CA GLY A 610 -2.71 -27.73 11.73
C GLY A 610 -4.17 -27.46 11.36
N ALA A 611 -5.10 -28.28 11.84
CA ALA A 611 -6.52 -28.11 11.57
C ALA A 611 -7.09 -26.79 12.15
N ILE A 612 -6.65 -26.39 13.36
CA ILE A 612 -7.04 -25.11 13.96
C ILE A 612 -6.45 -23.95 13.15
N ALA A 613 -5.17 -24.03 12.78
CA ALA A 613 -4.49 -22.99 11.99
C ALA A 613 -5.09 -22.85 10.60
N GLU A 614 -5.45 -23.97 9.95
CA GLU A 614 -6.16 -23.98 8.66
C GLU A 614 -7.56 -23.36 8.76
N GLY A 615 -8.31 -23.72 9.81
CA GLY A 615 -9.63 -23.14 10.07
C GLY A 615 -9.57 -21.62 10.27
N ILE A 616 -8.61 -21.13 11.06
CA ILE A 616 -8.37 -19.69 11.26
C ILE A 616 -7.91 -19.06 9.94
N GLY A 617 -6.93 -19.66 9.27
CA GLY A 617 -6.38 -19.16 8.03
C GLY A 617 -7.44 -18.98 6.95
N ASN A 618 -8.27 -19.99 6.72
CA ASN A 618 -9.35 -19.95 5.72
C ASN A 618 -10.46 -18.95 6.09
N THR A 619 -10.81 -18.83 7.37
CA THR A 619 -11.83 -17.88 7.85
C THR A 619 -11.41 -16.43 7.57
N PHE A 620 -10.14 -16.09 7.80
CA PHE A 620 -9.62 -14.73 7.62
C PHE A 620 -8.83 -14.52 6.33
N LYS A 621 -8.83 -15.47 5.41
CA LYS A 621 -8.07 -15.40 4.16
C LYS A 621 -8.33 -14.10 3.40
N VAL A 622 -9.61 -13.74 3.19
CA VAL A 622 -9.98 -12.52 2.48
C VAL A 622 -9.46 -11.26 3.19
N TYR A 623 -9.50 -11.24 4.53
CA TYR A 623 -8.99 -10.13 5.33
C TYR A 623 -7.46 -9.98 5.14
N ALA A 624 -6.71 -11.08 5.14
CA ALA A 624 -5.26 -11.08 4.96
C ALA A 624 -4.83 -10.77 3.53
N ASP A 625 -5.53 -11.29 2.52
CA ASP A 625 -5.16 -11.16 1.10
C ASP A 625 -5.22 -9.71 0.59
N LEU A 626 -5.99 -8.86 1.24
CA LEU A 626 -6.06 -7.44 0.87
C LEU A 626 -4.71 -6.71 1.02
N ARG A 627 -3.88 -7.05 2.02
CA ARG A 627 -2.51 -6.54 2.29
C ARG A 627 -2.27 -5.08 1.90
N PRO A 628 -3.09 -4.12 2.36
CA PRO A 628 -3.04 -2.75 1.84
C PRO A 628 -1.69 -2.07 2.09
N THR A 629 -1.05 -2.30 3.23
CA THR A 629 0.25 -1.71 3.57
C THR A 629 1.37 -2.23 2.67
N ALA A 630 1.46 -3.55 2.46
CA ALA A 630 2.48 -4.16 1.61
C ALA A 630 2.33 -3.68 0.15
N ARG A 631 1.10 -3.66 -0.38
CA ARG A 631 0.83 -3.15 -1.73
C ARG A 631 1.20 -1.68 -1.90
N LEU A 632 0.96 -0.84 -0.87
CA LEU A 632 1.34 0.57 -0.91
C LEU A 632 2.86 0.75 -1.01
N VAL A 633 3.61 0.02 -0.19
CA VAL A 633 5.08 0.06 -0.12
C VAL A 633 5.73 -0.43 -1.41
N GLU A 634 5.13 -1.44 -2.03
CA GLU A 634 5.58 -2.00 -3.30
C GLU A 634 5.09 -1.20 -4.51
N GLY A 635 4.31 -0.14 -4.33
CA GLY A 635 3.70 0.64 -5.39
C GLY A 635 2.69 -0.15 -6.23
N GLU A 636 2.08 -1.19 -5.67
CA GLU A 636 1.19 -2.10 -6.35
C GLU A 636 -0.25 -1.59 -6.37
N ALA A 637 -0.89 -1.64 -7.53
CA ALA A 637 -2.30 -1.30 -7.66
C ALA A 637 -3.19 -2.37 -7.04
N LEU A 638 -4.16 -1.97 -6.23
CA LEU A 638 -5.23 -2.88 -5.84
C LEU A 638 -6.31 -2.89 -6.93
N PRO A 639 -6.54 -4.05 -7.60
CA PRO A 639 -7.60 -4.18 -8.59
C PRO A 639 -8.98 -3.88 -7.99
N TRP A 640 -9.83 -3.20 -8.74
CA TRP A 640 -11.18 -2.88 -8.29
C TRP A 640 -12.02 -4.11 -7.96
N SER A 641 -11.86 -5.20 -8.71
CA SER A 641 -12.53 -6.48 -8.47
C SER A 641 -12.16 -7.05 -7.09
N THR A 642 -10.87 -7.14 -6.79
CA THR A 642 -10.38 -7.64 -5.49
C THR A 642 -10.82 -6.72 -4.34
N LEU A 643 -10.78 -5.39 -4.55
CA LEU A 643 -11.24 -4.43 -3.56
C LEU A 643 -12.72 -4.60 -3.25
N LEU A 644 -13.57 -4.57 -4.29
CA LEU A 644 -15.01 -4.66 -4.11
C LEU A 644 -15.43 -6.00 -3.50
N PHE A 645 -14.81 -7.11 -3.95
CA PHE A 645 -15.04 -8.42 -3.37
C PHE A 645 -14.63 -8.47 -1.90
N GLY A 646 -13.43 -8.00 -1.55
CA GLY A 646 -12.94 -7.99 -0.17
C GLY A 646 -13.79 -7.10 0.74
N VAL A 647 -14.18 -5.91 0.28
CA VAL A 647 -15.08 -5.01 1.01
C VAL A 647 -16.45 -5.65 1.21
N PHE A 648 -17.01 -6.28 0.18
CA PHE A 648 -18.30 -6.97 0.29
C PHE A 648 -18.26 -8.10 1.32
N VAL A 649 -17.23 -8.96 1.29
CA VAL A 649 -17.09 -10.07 2.24
C VAL A 649 -16.96 -9.55 3.67
N LEU A 650 -16.12 -8.53 3.90
CA LEU A 650 -15.94 -7.95 5.23
C LEU A 650 -17.21 -7.27 5.75
N LEU A 651 -17.95 -6.56 4.89
CA LEU A 651 -19.23 -5.96 5.28
C LEU A 651 -20.30 -7.02 5.53
N ALA A 652 -20.35 -8.11 4.76
CA ALA A 652 -21.25 -9.23 5.00
C ALA A 652 -20.95 -9.91 6.35
N ALA A 653 -19.68 -10.17 6.66
CA ALA A 653 -19.26 -10.68 7.96
C ALA A 653 -19.63 -9.71 9.10
N THR A 654 -19.42 -8.41 8.89
CA THR A 654 -19.82 -7.37 9.85
C THR A 654 -21.33 -7.38 10.08
N LEU A 655 -22.14 -7.56 9.04
CA LEU A 655 -23.60 -7.65 9.13
C LEU A 655 -24.04 -8.89 9.92
N ILE A 656 -23.42 -10.03 9.70
CA ILE A 656 -23.70 -11.25 10.46
C ILE A 656 -23.41 -11.02 11.95
N LEU A 657 -22.24 -10.48 12.28
CA LEU A 657 -21.88 -10.15 13.66
C LEU A 657 -22.87 -9.14 14.28
N TYR A 658 -23.26 -8.14 13.52
CA TYR A 658 -24.28 -7.18 13.94
C TYR A 658 -25.61 -7.87 14.29
N MET A 659 -26.10 -8.77 13.42
CA MET A 659 -27.34 -9.52 13.69
C MET A 659 -27.23 -10.35 14.96
N ILE A 660 -26.10 -11.05 15.15
CA ILE A 660 -25.82 -11.85 16.37
C ILE A 660 -25.83 -10.93 17.59
N GLY A 661 -25.14 -9.80 17.54
CA GLY A 661 -25.09 -8.83 18.63
C GLY A 661 -26.47 -8.29 19.00
N VAL A 662 -27.30 -7.93 18.00
CA VAL A 662 -28.68 -7.45 18.21
C VAL A 662 -29.55 -8.56 18.85
N MET A 663 -29.44 -9.81 18.38
CA MET A 663 -30.21 -10.93 18.92
C MET A 663 -29.86 -11.20 20.39
N ILE A 664 -28.58 -11.22 20.73
CA ILE A 664 -28.10 -11.45 22.10
C ILE A 664 -28.54 -10.29 23.00
N PHE A 665 -28.34 -9.07 22.55
CA PHE A 665 -28.71 -7.88 23.31
C PHE A 665 -30.21 -7.83 23.60
N ARG A 666 -31.05 -8.10 22.59
CA ARG A 666 -32.52 -8.17 22.74
C ARG A 666 -32.98 -9.22 23.75
N LYS A 667 -32.35 -10.41 23.75
CA LYS A 667 -32.67 -11.47 24.73
C LYS A 667 -32.32 -11.05 26.16
N ARG A 668 -31.22 -10.33 26.36
CA ARG A 668 -30.84 -9.79 27.66
C ARG A 668 -31.77 -8.69 28.15
N GLU A 669 -32.26 -7.81 27.28
CA GLU A 669 -33.27 -6.80 27.63
C GLU A 669 -34.55 -7.49 28.15
N LEU A 670 -35.02 -8.51 27.45
CA LEU A 670 -36.24 -9.26 27.86
C LEU A 670 -36.05 -9.99 29.19
N ALA A 671 -34.86 -10.57 29.47
CA ALA A 671 -34.57 -11.24 30.73
C ALA A 671 -34.56 -10.27 31.92
N ILE A 672 -34.09 -9.04 31.69
CA ILE A 672 -34.08 -7.98 32.72
C ILE A 672 -35.50 -7.52 33.04
N TYR A 673 -36.42 -7.40 32.04
CA TYR A 673 -37.83 -7.04 32.23
C TYR A 673 -38.62 -8.16 32.89
N SER A 674 -38.27 -9.43 32.69
CA SER A 674 -38.95 -10.58 33.28
C SER A 674 -38.59 -10.88 34.73
N GLY A 675 -37.65 -10.15 35.32
CA GLY A 675 -37.25 -10.31 36.71
C GLY A 675 -36.44 -11.61 37.01
N GLN A 676 -35.90 -12.26 35.98
CA GLN A 676 -35.02 -13.43 36.09
C GLN A 676 -33.55 -13.04 36.06
#